data_0d2a6d9b69ff36021927b394c55bac36
#
_entry.id   0d2a6d9b69ff36021927b394c55bac36
#
_cell.length_a   1.000
_cell.length_b   1.000
_cell.length_c   1.000
_cell.angle_alpha   90.00
_cell.angle_beta   90.00
_cell.angle_gamma   90.00
#
_symmetry.space_group_name_H-M   'P 1'
#
loop_
_entity.id
_entity.type
_entity.pdbx_description
1 polymer ?
#
loop_
_entity_poly.entity_id
_entity_poly.type
_entity_poly.pdbx_seq_one_letter_code
_entity_poly.pdbx_strand_id
1 'polypeptide(L)'
;MNFPVKQVTKRYAVVASLLVLACIAIIGKAIYIMTVKKDYWMAINDRFVKENEVVQPTRGNILADNGELLAASLPEYKIYMDFMSWEKDPKRRAKEQAKRDSLLTCKMDSICQGVHAVLPQIDPAAFRELLLKGREEKSHHWKLYDKRISYIQYRQLKQLPIFRLSANLGGFHTEEFKTRKNPYGHLANRTIGDLYYMKDSARTGLELKFDSVLRGKPGIAHRQKVLNRYLTIIDKPAEDGCDVQTTLNVGMQDICEKALSDKLTEIDANSGVCILMEVATGDIKAMTSLRRMHDGSYQEINADAVKNLYEPGSVFKPMSFLVGMDDGYIHMTDVVDVGCGIKEMYGRKMRDANWRSGGSGVVTVPQILQKSLNVGVSTLIDRAYHNQPRKFVEGIYRIGVAEDLKIPIPGYAKPRIRMPKADLSNWSRTALPWMSIGYETQIPPITTVNFYNGIANNGKMLRPRLVKAILKNGEVVKDFPVVVLREHMAKPEAVKNIQDCLESVVSVGLGKKAGSRYFHVSGKTGTAQIWTKNGFASQYLVSFAGYFPSEHPLYSCIVCIQKGAPASGGGMCAPVFKRVAETIMAQRRSTDYTTVRDTMNCLQPIVCSGNINAAQNILEQLGIKFNSTLNSNDEGALTWGVARTDGNGVNLNSTNGVNEELVPDVRGYGLRDAVYRLERMGLKVKVKGFGRVSTQNLQPGYRFKRGQQIELILGNPDDIPASERDSVSADSSSVKKAPANEPEDPELTPTKKAEENYKQTEKAQQQKMQEQKAQQAAKNREERQKKANSGKKQPANKPNKDDEKKKKSATPQKQPANKPSKETSSSASKQSTKAKTSSKDKPKTASKDKAKTSSKDKDKAKTSSKEKASSQDRRNSTKSASSTQKQAKTSNSSKNKKS
;
A
#
# COMPACT_ATOMS: atom_id res chain seq x y z
N MET A 1 94.25 -44.29 -7.56
CA MET A 1 94.29 -42.90 -7.04
C MET A 1 93.76 -42.85 -5.59
N ASN A 2 94.68 -42.88 -4.61
CA ASN A 2 94.34 -42.80 -3.22
C ASN A 2 94.09 -41.32 -2.85
N PHE A 3 92.87 -40.89 -2.80
CA PHE A 3 92.52 -39.50 -2.34
C PHE A 3 92.82 -39.49 -0.80
N PRO A 4 93.52 -38.43 -0.33
CA PRO A 4 93.80 -38.28 1.09
C PRO A 4 92.57 -38.00 1.89
N VAL A 5 91.90 -39.00 2.35
CA VAL A 5 90.55 -38.90 3.08
C VAL A 5 90.65 -37.93 4.25
N LYS A 6 91.81 -37.76 4.94
CA LYS A 6 91.98 -36.74 5.99
C LYS A 6 91.94 -35.29 5.56
N GLN A 7 92.30 -34.96 4.33
CA GLN A 7 92.15 -33.57 3.82
C GLN A 7 90.75 -33.26 3.31
N VAL A 8 90.04 -34.27 2.75
CA VAL A 8 88.66 -34.13 2.27
C VAL A 8 87.71 -33.96 3.47
N THR A 9 87.90 -34.80 4.56
CA THR A 9 87.07 -34.67 5.78
C THR A 9 87.26 -33.34 6.48
N LYS A 10 88.50 -32.78 6.51
CA LYS A 10 88.70 -31.40 7.05
C LYS A 10 87.97 -30.32 6.26
N ARG A 11 87.97 -30.41 4.93
CA ARG A 11 87.24 -29.46 4.08
C ARG A 11 85.71 -29.58 4.26
N TYR A 12 85.21 -30.81 4.37
CA TYR A 12 83.81 -31.02 4.68
C TYR A 12 83.47 -30.53 6.08
N ALA A 13 84.29 -30.68 7.09
CA ALA A 13 84.08 -30.15 8.43
C ALA A 13 84.04 -28.62 8.45
N VAL A 14 84.87 -27.95 7.67
CA VAL A 14 84.88 -26.54 7.53
C VAL A 14 83.60 -26.03 6.85
N VAL A 15 83.16 -26.67 5.76
CA VAL A 15 81.92 -26.33 5.06
C VAL A 15 80.68 -26.57 5.94
N ALA A 16 80.64 -27.70 6.65
CA ALA A 16 79.61 -28.04 7.62
C ALA A 16 79.53 -27.00 8.76
N SER A 17 80.68 -26.59 9.29
CA SER A 17 80.77 -25.56 10.36
C SER A 17 80.27 -24.20 9.85
N LEU A 18 80.61 -23.81 8.61
CA LEU A 18 80.12 -22.57 8.00
C LEU A 18 78.60 -22.61 7.80
N LEU A 19 78.06 -23.76 7.37
CA LEU A 19 76.63 -23.97 7.25
C LEU A 19 75.91 -23.88 8.61
N VAL A 20 76.45 -24.48 9.64
CA VAL A 20 75.88 -24.40 11.02
C VAL A 20 75.96 -22.96 11.52
N LEU A 21 77.07 -22.25 11.32
CA LEU A 21 77.18 -20.84 11.66
C LEU A 21 76.14 -19.96 10.89
N ALA A 22 75.95 -20.24 9.63
CA ALA A 22 74.92 -19.57 8.83
C ALA A 22 73.50 -19.85 9.36
N CYS A 23 73.17 -21.05 9.73
CA CYS A 23 71.95 -21.45 10.37
C CYS A 23 71.73 -20.72 11.70
N ILE A 24 72.75 -20.66 12.56
CA ILE A 24 72.72 -19.93 13.82
C ILE A 24 72.49 -18.44 13.58
N ALA A 25 73.14 -17.85 12.60
CA ALA A 25 72.97 -16.44 12.23
C ALA A 25 71.55 -16.16 11.75
N ILE A 26 70.92 -17.04 10.93
CA ILE A 26 69.58 -16.96 10.48
C ILE A 26 68.60 -17.05 11.66
N ILE A 27 68.79 -18.05 12.54
CA ILE A 27 67.92 -18.19 13.74
C ILE A 27 68.05 -16.96 14.64
N GLY A 28 69.32 -16.51 14.92
CA GLY A 28 69.55 -15.28 15.72
C GLY A 28 68.90 -14.05 15.10
N LYS A 29 68.94 -13.92 13.76
CA LYS A 29 68.23 -12.85 13.05
C LYS A 29 66.72 -12.97 13.17
N ALA A 30 66.18 -14.17 13.07
CA ALA A 30 64.77 -14.43 13.27
C ALA A 30 64.31 -14.03 14.69
N ILE A 31 65.08 -14.48 15.73
CA ILE A 31 64.81 -14.12 17.12
C ILE A 31 64.90 -12.60 17.32
N TYR A 32 65.90 -11.93 16.75
CA TYR A 32 66.01 -10.47 16.79
C TYR A 32 64.82 -9.78 16.18
N ILE A 33 64.33 -10.24 15.04
CA ILE A 33 63.11 -9.71 14.39
C ILE A 33 61.91 -9.93 15.27
N MET A 34 61.75 -11.11 15.87
CA MET A 34 60.61 -11.48 16.69
C MET A 34 60.58 -10.78 18.05
N THR A 35 61.71 -10.38 18.60
CA THR A 35 61.78 -9.74 19.92
C THR A 35 62.05 -8.24 19.85
N VAL A 36 63.16 -7.82 19.24
CA VAL A 36 63.61 -6.41 19.25
C VAL A 36 62.87 -5.56 18.17
N LYS A 37 62.55 -6.18 17.05
CA LYS A 37 61.84 -5.50 15.97
C LYS A 37 60.34 -5.78 15.92
N LYS A 38 59.81 -6.44 16.95
CA LYS A 38 58.38 -6.83 17.01
C LYS A 38 57.44 -5.62 16.78
N ASP A 39 57.63 -4.55 17.52
CA ASP A 39 56.74 -3.38 17.46
C ASP A 39 56.82 -2.67 16.11
N TYR A 40 58.00 -2.62 15.52
CA TYR A 40 58.19 -2.09 14.16
C TYR A 40 57.41 -2.90 13.13
N TRP A 41 57.51 -4.25 13.19
CA TRP A 41 56.82 -5.11 12.26
C TRP A 41 55.31 -5.17 12.53
N MET A 42 54.88 -5.07 13.78
CA MET A 42 53.48 -4.90 14.12
C MET A 42 52.92 -3.59 13.57
N ALA A 43 53.61 -2.47 13.75
CA ALA A 43 53.20 -1.19 13.19
C ALA A 43 53.16 -1.18 11.64
N ILE A 44 54.03 -1.97 10.99
CA ILE A 44 53.94 -2.19 9.54
C ILE A 44 52.75 -3.06 9.19
N ASN A 45 52.51 -4.15 9.93
CA ASN A 45 51.33 -4.99 9.72
C ASN A 45 50.02 -4.18 9.82
N ASP A 46 49.89 -3.36 10.85
CA ASP A 46 48.73 -2.48 11.06
C ASP A 46 48.53 -1.48 9.94
N ARG A 47 49.60 -1.10 9.22
CA ARG A 47 49.51 -0.26 8.01
C ARG A 47 49.07 -1.01 6.76
N PHE A 48 49.34 -2.31 6.69
CA PHE A 48 49.09 -3.12 5.49
C PHE A 48 47.87 -4.06 5.62
N VAL A 49 47.50 -4.39 6.84
CA VAL A 49 46.34 -5.23 7.18
C VAL A 49 45.41 -4.39 8.05
N LYS A 50 44.22 -4.11 7.55
CA LYS A 50 43.11 -3.62 8.36
C LYS A 50 42.27 -4.82 8.76
N GLU A 51 42.40 -5.23 9.99
CA GLU A 51 41.63 -6.31 10.58
C GLU A 51 40.19 -5.85 10.93
N ASN A 52 39.25 -6.79 10.94
CA ASN A 52 37.88 -6.59 11.42
C ASN A 52 37.06 -5.52 10.66
N GLU A 53 37.23 -5.42 9.35
CA GLU A 53 36.31 -4.62 8.53
C GLU A 53 34.93 -5.32 8.52
N VAL A 54 33.91 -4.63 9.05
CA VAL A 54 32.57 -5.20 9.15
C VAL A 54 31.90 -5.17 7.77
N VAL A 55 31.55 -6.36 7.26
CA VAL A 55 30.76 -6.52 6.04
C VAL A 55 29.29 -6.42 6.42
N GLN A 56 28.62 -5.37 5.95
CA GLN A 56 27.22 -5.15 6.26
C GLN A 56 26.34 -6.09 5.45
N PRO A 57 25.39 -6.81 6.10
CA PRO A 57 24.41 -7.63 5.39
C PRO A 57 23.45 -6.75 4.57
N THR A 58 22.72 -7.38 3.66
CA THR A 58 21.59 -6.73 3.01
C THR A 58 20.35 -6.92 3.89
N ARG A 59 19.66 -5.81 4.20
CA ARG A 59 18.41 -5.87 4.95
C ARG A 59 17.31 -6.49 4.09
N GLY A 60 16.61 -7.48 4.61
CA GLY A 60 15.50 -8.17 3.97
C GLY A 60 14.34 -7.24 3.62
N ASN A 61 13.50 -7.65 2.70
CA ASN A 61 12.38 -6.87 2.19
C ASN A 61 11.12 -7.05 3.05
N ILE A 62 10.20 -6.10 2.95
CA ILE A 62 8.82 -6.28 3.41
C ILE A 62 7.95 -6.41 2.17
N LEU A 63 7.21 -7.52 2.10
CA LEU A 63 6.42 -7.91 0.94
C LEU A 63 4.92 -7.81 1.26
N ALA A 64 4.12 -7.51 0.26
CA ALA A 64 2.67 -7.63 0.27
C ALA A 64 2.23 -9.11 0.25
N ASP A 65 0.93 -9.36 0.30
CA ASP A 65 0.35 -10.71 0.27
C ASP A 65 0.66 -11.49 -1.02
N ASN A 66 0.79 -10.78 -2.14
CA ASN A 66 1.12 -11.29 -3.47
C ASN A 66 2.63 -11.27 -3.80
N GLY A 67 3.49 -10.86 -2.85
CA GLY A 67 4.94 -10.79 -3.02
C GLY A 67 5.47 -9.47 -3.57
N GLU A 68 4.63 -8.46 -3.83
CA GLU A 68 5.08 -7.12 -4.21
C GLU A 68 5.91 -6.45 -3.11
N LEU A 69 6.90 -5.64 -3.52
CA LEU A 69 7.82 -4.98 -2.60
C LEU A 69 7.16 -3.76 -1.93
N LEU A 70 6.87 -3.84 -0.64
CA LEU A 70 6.40 -2.70 0.16
C LEU A 70 7.55 -1.85 0.71
N ALA A 71 8.65 -2.50 1.12
CA ALA A 71 9.89 -1.85 1.48
C ALA A 71 11.09 -2.70 1.07
N ALA A 72 12.04 -2.09 0.37
CA ALA A 72 13.23 -2.77 -0.13
C ALA A 72 14.50 -1.95 0.08
N SER A 73 15.64 -2.62 0.23
CA SER A 73 16.95 -1.99 0.32
C SER A 73 17.56 -1.89 -1.06
N LEU A 74 17.64 -0.68 -1.59
CA LEU A 74 18.18 -0.41 -2.92
C LEU A 74 19.54 0.29 -2.82
N PRO A 75 20.51 -0.03 -3.71
CA PRO A 75 21.78 0.66 -3.75
C PRO A 75 21.59 2.09 -4.28
N GLU A 76 22.14 3.04 -3.56
CA GLU A 76 22.31 4.43 -3.99
C GLU A 76 23.80 4.77 -3.98
N TYR A 77 24.21 5.66 -4.84
CA TYR A 77 25.61 5.98 -5.03
C TYR A 77 25.88 7.46 -4.82
N LYS A 78 26.94 7.78 -4.09
CA LYS A 78 27.59 9.07 -4.18
C LYS A 78 28.69 9.00 -5.23
N ILE A 79 28.83 10.02 -6.04
CA ILE A 79 29.75 10.06 -7.15
C ILE A 79 30.87 11.07 -6.89
N TYR A 80 32.07 10.62 -7.20
CA TYR A 80 33.30 11.37 -6.97
C TYR A 80 34.22 11.28 -8.17
N MET A 81 35.14 12.23 -8.29
CA MET A 81 36.18 12.27 -9.28
C MET A 81 37.55 12.36 -8.61
N ASP A 82 38.46 11.50 -9.00
CA ASP A 82 39.89 11.60 -8.69
C ASP A 82 40.60 12.28 -9.84
N PHE A 83 41.12 13.47 -9.62
CA PHE A 83 41.83 14.26 -10.63
C PHE A 83 43.31 13.93 -10.71
N MET A 84 43.83 13.12 -9.78
CA MET A 84 45.27 12.80 -9.71
C MET A 84 45.53 11.31 -10.00
N SER A 85 46.64 11.05 -10.64
CA SER A 85 47.11 9.68 -10.87
C SER A 85 47.80 9.12 -9.64
N TRP A 86 47.46 7.87 -9.28
CA TRP A 86 48.08 7.10 -8.20
C TRP A 86 49.34 6.36 -8.61
N GLU A 87 49.85 6.57 -9.86
CA GLU A 87 51.08 5.94 -10.31
C GLU A 87 52.28 6.41 -9.46
N LYS A 88 53.10 5.49 -9.04
CA LYS A 88 54.25 5.77 -8.19
C LYS A 88 55.45 6.35 -8.94
N ASP A 89 55.66 5.85 -10.16
CA ASP A 89 56.72 6.38 -11.02
C ASP A 89 56.39 7.81 -11.49
N PRO A 90 57.25 8.81 -11.18
CA PRO A 90 56.96 10.19 -11.52
C PRO A 90 56.78 10.45 -13.03
N LYS A 91 57.58 9.75 -13.90
CA LYS A 91 57.45 9.89 -15.35
C LYS A 91 56.15 9.28 -15.89
N ARG A 92 55.78 8.10 -15.41
CA ARG A 92 54.50 7.47 -15.78
C ARG A 92 53.33 8.27 -15.25
N ARG A 93 53.40 8.76 -14.01
CA ARG A 93 52.38 9.61 -13.38
C ARG A 93 52.12 10.87 -14.25
N ALA A 94 53.18 11.58 -14.63
CA ALA A 94 53.06 12.77 -15.47
C ALA A 94 52.39 12.45 -16.82
N LYS A 95 52.76 11.34 -17.46
CA LYS A 95 52.17 10.87 -18.71
C LYS A 95 50.69 10.50 -18.58
N GLU A 96 50.32 9.75 -17.52
CA GLU A 96 48.94 9.39 -17.27
C GLU A 96 48.07 10.59 -16.91
N GLN A 97 48.64 11.52 -16.11
CA GLN A 97 48.00 12.77 -15.77
C GLN A 97 47.72 13.63 -16.99
N ALA A 98 48.71 13.84 -17.86
CA ALA A 98 48.56 14.59 -19.09
C ALA A 98 47.49 13.97 -20.03
N LYS A 99 47.47 12.64 -20.13
CA LYS A 99 46.43 11.93 -20.90
C LYS A 99 45.03 12.11 -20.32
N ARG A 100 44.88 12.03 -19.01
CA ARG A 100 43.59 12.26 -18.30
C ARG A 100 43.12 13.71 -18.52
N ASP A 101 44.02 14.67 -18.32
CA ASP A 101 43.71 16.08 -18.50
C ASP A 101 43.32 16.44 -19.91
N SER A 102 44.00 15.86 -20.91
CA SER A 102 43.65 16.01 -22.32
C SER A 102 42.28 15.44 -22.64
N LEU A 103 41.98 14.22 -22.16
CA LEU A 103 40.67 13.61 -22.35
C LEU A 103 39.55 14.41 -21.66
N LEU A 104 39.81 14.94 -20.48
CA LEU A 104 38.85 15.78 -19.75
C LEU A 104 38.56 17.06 -20.53
N THR A 105 39.58 17.71 -21.04
CA THR A 105 39.45 18.95 -21.83
C THR A 105 38.71 18.71 -23.15
N CYS A 106 39.10 17.68 -23.91
CA CYS A 106 38.50 17.35 -25.21
C CYS A 106 37.04 16.86 -25.12
N LYS A 107 36.63 16.28 -24.02
CA LYS A 107 35.28 15.68 -23.86
C LYS A 107 34.43 16.42 -22.82
N MET A 108 34.87 17.59 -22.37
CA MET A 108 34.21 18.36 -21.29
C MET A 108 32.72 18.61 -21.58
N ASP A 109 32.41 19.14 -22.78
CA ASP A 109 31.04 19.49 -23.15
C ASP A 109 30.14 18.22 -23.21
N SER A 110 30.66 17.14 -23.78
CA SER A 110 29.95 15.87 -23.85
C SER A 110 29.68 15.28 -22.47
N ILE A 111 30.58 15.47 -21.50
CA ILE A 111 30.38 15.04 -20.10
C ILE A 111 29.32 15.91 -19.42
N CYS A 112 29.44 17.26 -19.55
CA CYS A 112 28.52 18.19 -18.91
C CYS A 112 27.09 18.04 -19.43
N GLN A 113 26.91 17.91 -20.73
CA GLN A 113 25.60 17.65 -21.35
C GLN A 113 25.07 16.26 -21.00
N GLY A 114 25.91 15.23 -20.97
CA GLY A 114 25.52 13.89 -20.58
C GLY A 114 25.13 13.79 -19.12
N VAL A 115 25.79 14.51 -18.21
CA VAL A 115 25.40 14.61 -16.80
C VAL A 115 24.06 15.33 -16.66
N HIS A 116 23.86 16.44 -17.38
CA HIS A 116 22.57 17.15 -17.39
C HIS A 116 21.42 16.27 -17.90
N ALA A 117 21.66 15.48 -18.94
CA ALA A 117 20.64 14.56 -19.46
C ALA A 117 20.19 13.50 -18.43
N VAL A 118 21.11 13.04 -17.57
CA VAL A 118 20.82 12.06 -16.51
C VAL A 118 20.33 12.73 -15.23
N LEU A 119 20.84 13.92 -14.93
CA LEU A 119 20.56 14.71 -13.74
C LEU A 119 20.16 16.15 -14.15
N PRO A 120 18.90 16.37 -14.59
CA PRO A 120 18.44 17.67 -15.13
C PRO A 120 18.57 18.86 -14.17
N GLN A 121 18.68 18.58 -12.87
CA GLN A 121 18.87 19.60 -11.84
C GLN A 121 20.29 20.16 -11.76
N ILE A 122 21.24 19.60 -12.51
CA ILE A 122 22.62 20.09 -12.60
C ILE A 122 22.76 20.90 -13.89
N ASP A 123 23.08 22.18 -13.74
CA ASP A 123 23.39 23.02 -14.91
C ASP A 123 24.72 22.64 -15.53
N PRO A 124 24.80 22.47 -16.87
CA PRO A 124 26.05 22.09 -17.56
C PRO A 124 27.19 23.06 -17.32
N ALA A 125 26.92 24.39 -17.27
CA ALA A 125 27.95 25.39 -17.04
C ALA A 125 28.51 25.33 -15.62
N ALA A 126 27.63 25.22 -14.61
CA ALA A 126 28.03 25.06 -13.22
C ALA A 126 28.80 23.75 -13.00
N PHE A 127 28.42 22.67 -13.69
CA PHE A 127 29.12 21.39 -13.59
C PHE A 127 30.53 21.47 -14.24
N ARG A 128 30.68 22.20 -15.32
CA ARG A 128 31.95 22.48 -15.91
C ARG A 128 32.90 23.19 -14.95
N GLU A 129 32.41 24.24 -14.30
CA GLU A 129 33.17 24.99 -13.28
C GLU A 129 33.58 24.08 -12.12
N LEU A 130 32.66 23.23 -11.65
CA LEU A 130 32.93 22.24 -10.61
C LEU A 130 34.05 21.29 -10.97
N LEU A 131 34.09 20.80 -12.21
CA LEU A 131 35.18 19.93 -12.72
C LEU A 131 36.50 20.67 -12.83
N LEU A 132 36.52 21.89 -13.32
CA LEU A 132 37.72 22.71 -13.43
C LEU A 132 38.31 23.01 -12.06
N LYS A 133 37.47 23.40 -11.10
CA LYS A 133 37.89 23.66 -9.70
C LYS A 133 38.50 22.42 -9.04
N GLY A 134 37.86 21.24 -9.21
CA GLY A 134 38.39 19.99 -8.65
C GLY A 134 39.74 19.61 -9.28
N ARG A 135 39.97 19.98 -10.55
CA ARG A 135 41.25 19.79 -11.25
C ARG A 135 42.34 20.73 -10.70
N GLU A 136 42.01 22.01 -10.46
CA GLU A 136 42.93 22.99 -9.89
C GLU A 136 43.37 22.63 -8.48
N GLU A 137 42.44 22.16 -7.67
CA GLU A 137 42.67 21.69 -6.29
C GLU A 137 43.41 20.34 -6.25
N LYS A 138 43.62 19.68 -7.39
CA LYS A 138 44.30 18.36 -7.47
C LYS A 138 43.76 17.35 -6.51
N SER A 139 42.43 17.32 -6.33
CA SER A 139 41.76 16.49 -5.37
C SER A 139 41.68 15.02 -5.81
N HIS A 140 42.01 14.11 -4.90
CA HIS A 140 41.82 12.66 -5.07
C HIS A 140 40.39 12.20 -4.83
N HIS A 141 39.54 13.03 -4.18
CA HIS A 141 38.19 12.68 -3.79
C HIS A 141 37.25 13.88 -3.91
N TRP A 142 37.09 14.35 -5.16
CA TRP A 142 36.23 15.49 -5.47
C TRP A 142 34.79 15.06 -5.65
N LYS A 143 33.89 15.64 -4.86
CA LYS A 143 32.46 15.34 -4.94
C LYS A 143 31.84 15.96 -6.17
N LEU A 144 31.24 15.16 -7.03
CA LEU A 144 30.57 15.61 -8.26
C LEU A 144 29.11 16.00 -8.04
N TYR A 145 28.47 15.45 -7.01
CA TYR A 145 27.08 15.74 -6.68
C TYR A 145 26.80 15.54 -5.20
N ASP A 146 26.01 16.43 -4.59
CA ASP A 146 25.75 16.39 -3.15
C ASP A 146 24.77 15.32 -2.74
N LYS A 147 23.80 15.03 -3.62
CA LYS A 147 22.78 14.02 -3.33
C LYS A 147 23.25 12.64 -3.79
N ARG A 148 22.59 11.60 -3.32
CA ARG A 148 22.79 10.23 -3.80
C ARG A 148 22.02 10.06 -5.11
N ILE A 149 22.55 9.23 -5.98
CA ILE A 149 21.94 8.85 -7.27
C ILE A 149 21.51 7.38 -7.24
N SER A 150 20.48 7.04 -8.01
CA SER A 150 20.01 5.67 -8.17
C SER A 150 20.98 4.82 -9.00
N TYR A 151 20.83 3.48 -8.92
CA TYR A 151 21.60 2.56 -9.76
C TYR A 151 21.42 2.82 -11.26
N ILE A 152 20.22 3.18 -11.70
CA ILE A 152 19.93 3.48 -13.11
C ILE A 152 20.73 4.71 -13.55
N GLN A 153 20.67 5.79 -12.78
CA GLN A 153 21.43 7.02 -13.04
C GLN A 153 22.94 6.76 -13.03
N TYR A 154 23.43 5.99 -12.04
CA TYR A 154 24.83 5.59 -11.98
C TYR A 154 25.26 4.84 -13.26
N ARG A 155 24.45 3.86 -13.72
CA ARG A 155 24.73 3.08 -14.92
C ARG A 155 24.75 3.95 -16.17
N GLN A 156 23.87 4.93 -16.28
CA GLN A 156 23.84 5.91 -17.37
C GLN A 156 25.08 6.83 -17.33
N LEU A 157 25.43 7.37 -16.17
CA LEU A 157 26.64 8.18 -16.00
C LEU A 157 27.91 7.40 -16.33
N LYS A 158 27.96 6.10 -15.97
CA LYS A 158 29.08 5.22 -16.26
C LYS A 158 29.33 5.01 -17.76
N GLN A 159 28.39 5.32 -18.63
CA GLN A 159 28.55 5.25 -20.09
C GLN A 159 29.19 6.52 -20.69
N LEU A 160 29.23 7.62 -19.95
CA LEU A 160 29.76 8.87 -20.41
C LEU A 160 31.27 8.79 -20.67
N PRO A 161 31.80 9.62 -21.57
CA PRO A 161 33.26 9.73 -21.82
C PRO A 161 34.01 9.94 -20.49
N ILE A 162 35.18 9.33 -20.35
CA ILE A 162 35.97 9.30 -19.10
C ILE A 162 35.35 8.46 -17.98
N PHE A 163 34.09 8.63 -17.65
CA PHE A 163 33.40 7.87 -16.57
C PHE A 163 33.31 6.37 -16.90
N ARG A 164 33.27 6.00 -18.18
CA ARG A 164 33.31 4.59 -18.62
C ARG A 164 34.67 3.92 -18.40
N LEU A 165 35.73 4.69 -18.23
CA LEU A 165 37.07 4.15 -17.97
C LEU A 165 37.15 3.57 -16.54
N SER A 166 38.19 2.76 -16.28
CA SER A 166 38.46 2.33 -14.93
C SER A 166 38.73 3.51 -14.01
N ALA A 167 38.45 3.35 -12.71
CA ALA A 167 38.65 4.43 -11.72
C ALA A 167 40.08 4.95 -11.72
N ASN A 168 41.08 4.08 -11.98
CA ASN A 168 42.50 4.47 -12.06
C ASN A 168 42.81 5.32 -13.29
N LEU A 169 42.14 5.07 -14.41
CA LEU A 169 42.38 5.80 -15.67
C LEU A 169 41.46 7.01 -15.83
N GLY A 170 40.19 6.87 -15.52
CA GLY A 170 39.17 7.91 -15.66
C GLY A 170 38.96 8.77 -14.43
N GLY A 171 39.36 8.29 -13.26
CA GLY A 171 39.16 8.98 -11.99
C GLY A 171 37.75 8.89 -11.41
N PHE A 172 36.74 8.47 -12.17
CA PHE A 172 35.36 8.37 -11.68
C PHE A 172 35.20 7.17 -10.76
N HIS A 173 34.82 7.42 -9.53
CA HIS A 173 34.56 6.38 -8.52
C HIS A 173 33.29 6.71 -7.70
N THR A 174 32.77 5.71 -7.04
CA THR A 174 31.52 5.80 -6.31
C THR A 174 31.62 5.17 -4.95
N GLU A 175 30.87 5.70 -4.00
CA GLU A 175 30.57 5.05 -2.75
C GLU A 175 29.13 4.53 -2.80
N GLU A 176 28.96 3.26 -2.49
CA GLU A 176 27.66 2.59 -2.46
C GLU A 176 27.03 2.71 -1.07
N PHE A 177 25.76 3.07 -1.04
CA PHE A 177 24.93 3.14 0.16
C PHE A 177 23.68 2.30 -0.05
N LYS A 178 23.38 1.40 0.86
CA LYS A 178 22.12 0.68 0.87
C LYS A 178 21.06 1.57 1.53
N THR A 179 20.10 2.04 0.75
CA THR A 179 19.04 2.94 1.21
C THR A 179 17.70 2.21 1.20
N ARG A 180 16.96 2.33 2.29
CA ARG A 180 15.61 1.78 2.40
C ARG A 180 14.64 2.61 1.58
N LYS A 181 13.91 2.00 0.65
CA LYS A 181 12.91 2.63 -0.20
C LYS A 181 11.57 1.92 -0.07
N ASN A 182 10.53 2.71 -0.08
CA ASN A 182 9.15 2.24 -0.18
C ASN A 182 8.67 2.54 -1.61
N PRO A 183 8.55 1.51 -2.49
CA PRO A 183 8.17 1.72 -3.90
C PRO A 183 6.84 2.46 -4.06
N TYR A 184 5.89 2.23 -3.16
CA TYR A 184 4.57 2.88 -3.14
C TYR A 184 4.52 4.18 -2.32
N GLY A 185 5.68 4.80 -2.07
CA GLY A 185 5.77 6.08 -1.38
C GLY A 185 5.29 6.04 0.06
N HIS A 186 4.17 6.71 0.35
CA HIS A 186 3.64 6.84 1.71
C HIS A 186 2.60 5.76 2.09
N LEU A 187 2.26 4.87 1.16
CA LEU A 187 1.24 3.85 1.36
C LEU A 187 1.57 2.95 2.56
N ALA A 188 0.64 2.83 3.50
CA ALA A 188 0.78 2.04 4.74
C ALA A 188 2.06 2.36 5.55
N ASN A 189 2.56 3.58 5.46
CA ASN A 189 3.88 3.97 5.97
C ASN A 189 4.06 3.65 7.48
N ARG A 190 3.02 3.83 8.30
CA ARG A 190 3.12 3.56 9.75
C ARG A 190 2.90 2.11 10.12
N THR A 191 2.31 1.35 9.25
CA THR A 191 2.20 -0.12 9.36
C THR A 191 3.51 -0.78 8.97
N ILE A 192 4.06 -0.44 7.80
CA ILE A 192 5.37 -0.90 7.33
C ILE A 192 6.45 -0.40 8.29
N GLY A 193 6.48 0.88 8.55
CA GLY A 193 7.46 1.55 9.39
C GLY A 193 8.60 2.17 8.61
N ASP A 194 9.55 2.75 9.35
CA ASP A 194 10.70 3.46 8.82
C ASP A 194 11.97 3.22 9.63
N LEU A 195 13.10 3.58 9.06
CA LEU A 195 14.40 3.55 9.72
C LEU A 195 14.80 4.95 10.24
N TYR A 196 15.73 5.02 11.17
CA TYR A 196 16.41 6.24 11.49
C TYR A 196 17.25 6.71 10.31
N TYR A 197 17.21 8.01 10.04
CA TYR A 197 17.97 8.61 8.96
C TYR A 197 19.46 8.23 9.04
N MET A 198 20.01 7.74 7.93
CA MET A 198 21.40 7.27 7.80
C MET A 198 21.85 6.11 8.72
N LYS A 199 20.92 5.44 9.39
CA LYS A 199 21.23 4.27 10.23
C LYS A 199 20.36 3.09 9.78
N ASP A 200 20.96 1.89 9.70
CA ASP A 200 20.19 0.65 9.52
C ASP A 200 19.59 0.21 10.86
N SER A 201 18.80 1.08 11.45
CA SER A 201 18.11 0.84 12.70
C SER A 201 16.65 1.24 12.56
N ALA A 202 15.76 0.32 12.84
CA ALA A 202 14.33 0.51 12.67
C ALA A 202 13.75 1.45 13.75
N ARG A 203 12.77 2.28 13.36
CA ARG A 203 12.14 3.27 14.22
C ARG A 203 10.70 2.92 14.57
N THR A 204 9.92 2.47 13.61
CA THR A 204 8.48 2.22 13.77
C THR A 204 8.01 1.00 12.99
N GLY A 205 6.75 0.61 13.18
CA GLY A 205 6.02 -0.36 12.38
C GLY A 205 6.57 -1.78 12.41
N LEU A 206 6.34 -2.52 11.32
CA LEU A 206 6.87 -3.87 11.12
C LEU A 206 8.40 -3.87 11.02
N GLU A 207 8.98 -2.79 10.46
CA GLU A 207 10.43 -2.61 10.44
C GLU A 207 11.03 -2.76 11.84
N LEU A 208 10.44 -2.10 12.85
CA LEU A 208 10.92 -2.19 14.24
C LEU A 208 10.60 -3.55 14.88
N LYS A 209 9.42 -4.11 14.61
CA LYS A 209 9.02 -5.39 15.21
C LYS A 209 9.87 -6.55 14.73
N PHE A 210 10.26 -6.53 13.46
CA PHE A 210 11.03 -7.58 12.81
C PHE A 210 12.48 -7.16 12.51
N ASP A 211 12.99 -6.12 13.18
CA ASP A 211 14.32 -5.57 12.91
C ASP A 211 15.43 -6.61 12.98
N SER A 212 15.40 -7.51 13.98
CA SER A 212 16.39 -8.57 14.15
C SER A 212 16.37 -9.61 13.02
N VAL A 213 15.21 -9.80 12.37
CA VAL A 213 15.02 -10.73 11.25
C VAL A 213 15.43 -10.08 9.94
N LEU A 214 14.98 -8.81 9.76
CA LEU A 214 15.24 -8.03 8.55
C LEU A 214 16.71 -7.61 8.42
N ARG A 215 17.38 -7.28 9.53
CA ARG A 215 18.74 -6.74 9.53
C ARG A 215 19.80 -7.74 9.07
N GLY A 216 19.61 -9.03 9.34
CA GLY A 216 20.61 -10.05 9.12
C GLY A 216 21.76 -10.01 10.14
N LYS A 217 22.90 -10.65 9.82
CA LYS A 217 24.06 -10.70 10.67
C LYS A 217 25.29 -10.18 9.92
N PRO A 218 26.06 -9.24 10.49
CA PRO A 218 27.27 -8.75 9.86
C PRO A 218 28.33 -9.82 9.73
N GLY A 219 29.06 -9.76 8.64
CA GLY A 219 30.28 -10.52 8.39
C GLY A 219 31.52 -9.78 8.85
N ILE A 220 32.64 -10.46 8.79
CA ILE A 220 33.97 -9.93 9.12
C ILE A 220 34.88 -10.15 7.91
N ALA A 221 35.60 -9.12 7.53
CA ALA A 221 36.59 -9.15 6.50
C ALA A 221 37.86 -8.44 6.98
N HIS A 222 38.99 -8.81 6.42
CA HIS A 222 40.21 -8.03 6.58
C HIS A 222 40.71 -7.53 5.25
N ARG A 223 41.36 -6.38 5.26
CA ARG A 223 41.96 -5.78 4.07
C ARG A 223 43.45 -5.99 4.10
N GLN A 224 43.96 -6.78 3.15
CA GLN A 224 45.39 -7.08 3.02
C GLN A 224 45.94 -6.47 1.74
N LYS A 225 47.12 -5.87 1.85
CA LYS A 225 47.82 -5.35 0.67
C LYS A 225 48.65 -6.45 0.02
N VAL A 226 48.25 -6.89 -1.18
CA VAL A 226 48.94 -7.90 -1.98
C VAL A 226 49.39 -7.24 -3.29
N LEU A 227 50.68 -7.32 -3.60
CA LEU A 227 51.27 -6.81 -4.86
C LEU A 227 50.81 -5.34 -5.22
N ASN A 228 50.85 -4.42 -4.25
CA ASN A 228 50.39 -3.03 -4.39
C ASN A 228 48.90 -2.82 -4.57
N ARG A 229 48.06 -3.84 -4.40
CA ARG A 229 46.61 -3.74 -4.37
C ARG A 229 46.10 -4.16 -3.00
N TYR A 230 45.08 -3.45 -2.51
CA TYR A 230 44.33 -3.90 -1.35
C TYR A 230 43.29 -4.92 -1.79
N LEU A 231 43.34 -6.10 -1.25
CA LEU A 231 42.33 -7.14 -1.39
C LEU A 231 41.54 -7.22 -0.08
N THR A 232 40.20 -7.24 -0.21
CA THR A 232 39.33 -7.55 0.92
C THR A 232 39.11 -9.05 0.94
N ILE A 233 39.57 -9.69 2.00
CA ILE A 233 39.40 -11.13 2.23
C ILE A 233 38.27 -11.26 3.24
N ILE A 234 37.28 -12.07 2.93
CA ILE A 234 36.11 -12.32 3.80
C ILE A 234 36.42 -13.45 4.71
N ASP A 235 36.60 -13.17 6.00
CA ASP A 235 36.85 -14.19 7.03
C ASP A 235 35.57 -14.89 7.46
N LYS A 236 34.49 -14.10 7.57
CA LYS A 236 33.14 -14.58 7.85
C LYS A 236 32.18 -13.86 6.93
N PRO A 237 31.43 -14.56 6.07
CA PRO A 237 30.46 -13.95 5.21
C PRO A 237 29.32 -13.31 6.01
N ALA A 238 28.78 -12.20 5.54
CA ALA A 238 27.58 -11.62 6.08
C ALA A 238 26.37 -12.51 5.77
N GLU A 239 25.48 -12.67 6.71
CA GLU A 239 24.20 -13.35 6.51
C GLU A 239 23.13 -12.28 6.23
N ASP A 240 22.62 -12.25 5.01
CA ASP A 240 21.55 -11.31 4.64
C ASP A 240 20.28 -11.56 5.46
N GLY A 241 19.51 -10.50 5.68
CA GLY A 241 18.24 -10.55 6.39
C GLY A 241 17.18 -11.35 5.64
N CYS A 242 16.21 -11.87 6.38
CA CYS A 242 15.06 -12.56 5.83
C CYS A 242 13.98 -11.54 5.43
N ASP A 243 13.20 -11.86 4.41
CA ASP A 243 12.05 -11.08 4.00
C ASP A 243 10.85 -11.35 4.91
N VAL A 244 10.00 -10.35 5.09
CA VAL A 244 8.76 -10.46 5.86
C VAL A 244 7.59 -10.29 4.92
N GLN A 245 6.85 -11.36 4.66
CA GLN A 245 5.63 -11.32 3.88
C GLN A 245 4.45 -10.93 4.77
N THR A 246 3.79 -9.86 4.40
CA THR A 246 2.59 -9.35 5.10
C THR A 246 1.32 -9.92 4.49
N THR A 247 0.18 -9.61 5.12
CA THR A 247 -1.15 -9.88 4.58
C THR A 247 -1.74 -8.69 3.83
N LEU A 248 -1.01 -7.56 3.79
CA LEU A 248 -1.45 -6.34 3.11
C LEU A 248 -1.54 -6.56 1.61
N ASN A 249 -2.64 -6.09 1.03
CA ASN A 249 -2.83 -6.04 -0.42
C ASN A 249 -2.69 -4.59 -0.89
N VAL A 250 -1.76 -4.35 -1.81
CA VAL A 250 -1.43 -2.99 -2.27
C VAL A 250 -2.64 -2.27 -2.87
N GLY A 251 -3.39 -2.96 -3.74
CA GLY A 251 -4.57 -2.37 -4.36
C GLY A 251 -5.68 -2.04 -3.37
N MET A 252 -5.96 -2.94 -2.41
CA MET A 252 -6.97 -2.70 -1.37
C MET A 252 -6.53 -1.61 -0.40
N GLN A 253 -5.24 -1.51 -0.10
CA GLN A 253 -4.67 -0.44 0.73
C GLN A 253 -4.85 0.92 0.05
N ASP A 254 -4.55 1.03 -1.25
CA ASP A 254 -4.71 2.27 -2.03
C ASP A 254 -6.19 2.70 -2.09
N ILE A 255 -7.11 1.75 -2.32
CA ILE A 255 -8.56 2.02 -2.30
C ILE A 255 -9.00 2.60 -0.96
N CYS A 256 -8.56 1.97 0.15
CA CYS A 256 -8.92 2.42 1.51
C CYS A 256 -8.34 3.81 1.81
N GLU A 257 -7.06 4.03 1.48
CA GLU A 257 -6.37 5.29 1.73
C GLU A 257 -6.97 6.44 0.91
N LYS A 258 -7.22 6.22 -0.38
CA LYS A 258 -7.81 7.21 -1.26
C LYS A 258 -9.25 7.54 -0.88
N ALA A 259 -10.09 6.52 -0.60
CA ALA A 259 -11.47 6.74 -0.19
C ALA A 259 -11.56 7.53 1.12
N LEU A 260 -10.64 7.24 2.06
CA LEU A 260 -10.56 7.95 3.34
C LEU A 260 -10.05 9.38 3.14
N SER A 261 -8.93 9.57 2.44
CA SER A 261 -8.28 10.86 2.20
C SER A 261 -9.21 11.86 1.50
N ASP A 262 -9.89 11.42 0.43
CA ASP A 262 -10.85 12.24 -0.30
C ASP A 262 -11.96 12.73 0.63
N LYS A 263 -12.48 11.83 1.49
CA LYS A 263 -13.53 12.20 2.45
C LYS A 263 -13.05 13.11 3.56
N LEU A 264 -11.85 12.88 4.08
CA LEU A 264 -11.26 13.76 5.10
C LEU A 264 -11.05 15.17 4.55
N THR A 265 -10.61 15.29 3.31
CA THR A 265 -10.42 16.57 2.62
C THR A 265 -11.77 17.26 2.37
N GLU A 266 -12.79 16.52 1.88
CA GLU A 266 -14.14 17.05 1.63
C GLU A 266 -14.76 17.70 2.88
N ILE A 267 -14.57 17.07 4.05
CA ILE A 267 -15.21 17.50 5.30
C ILE A 267 -14.30 18.29 6.23
N ASP A 268 -13.05 18.52 5.86
CA ASP A 268 -12.04 19.19 6.68
C ASP A 268 -11.88 18.54 8.06
N ALA A 269 -11.62 17.23 8.10
CA ALA A 269 -11.53 16.46 9.33
C ALA A 269 -10.12 16.49 9.93
N ASN A 270 -9.98 16.22 11.23
CA ASN A 270 -8.69 16.21 11.92
C ASN A 270 -7.88 14.95 11.62
N SER A 271 -8.55 13.80 11.59
CA SER A 271 -7.92 12.51 11.31
C SER A 271 -8.97 11.45 10.94
N GLY A 272 -8.50 10.37 10.34
CA GLY A 272 -9.32 9.22 10.00
C GLY A 272 -8.54 7.92 10.05
N VAL A 273 -9.27 6.83 10.22
CA VAL A 273 -8.78 5.45 10.22
C VAL A 273 -9.68 4.61 9.32
N CYS A 274 -9.09 3.76 8.50
CA CYS A 274 -9.78 2.73 7.74
C CYS A 274 -9.03 1.40 7.91
N ILE A 275 -9.74 0.33 8.29
CA ILE A 275 -9.19 -1.01 8.41
C ILE A 275 -10.09 -1.95 7.61
N LEU A 276 -9.48 -2.76 6.76
CA LEU A 276 -10.12 -3.83 6.01
C LEU A 276 -9.53 -5.17 6.41
N MET A 277 -10.38 -6.12 6.77
CA MET A 277 -9.98 -7.44 7.22
C MET A 277 -10.76 -8.52 6.49
N GLU A 278 -10.10 -9.57 6.07
CA GLU A 278 -10.71 -10.75 5.46
C GLU A 278 -11.40 -11.59 6.52
N VAL A 279 -12.62 -12.04 6.25
CA VAL A 279 -13.44 -12.75 7.24
C VAL A 279 -12.92 -14.15 7.52
N ALA A 280 -12.56 -14.89 6.48
CA ALA A 280 -12.18 -16.29 6.57
C ALA A 280 -10.84 -16.54 7.29
N THR A 281 -9.91 -15.59 7.20
CA THR A 281 -8.52 -15.75 7.68
C THR A 281 -8.15 -14.81 8.83
N GLY A 282 -8.90 -13.71 8.99
CA GLY A 282 -8.52 -12.62 9.88
C GLY A 282 -7.36 -11.77 9.36
N ASP A 283 -7.00 -11.90 8.09
CA ASP A 283 -5.92 -11.15 7.46
C ASP A 283 -6.28 -9.68 7.32
N ILE A 284 -5.40 -8.80 7.78
CA ILE A 284 -5.52 -7.36 7.55
C ILE A 284 -5.05 -7.09 6.13
N LYS A 285 -5.99 -6.82 5.23
CA LYS A 285 -5.71 -6.51 3.82
C LYS A 285 -5.36 -5.03 3.61
N ALA A 286 -5.89 -4.14 4.46
CA ALA A 286 -5.55 -2.73 4.47
C ALA A 286 -5.69 -2.14 5.87
N MET A 287 -4.78 -1.22 6.21
CA MET A 287 -4.81 -0.50 7.47
C MET A 287 -4.20 0.90 7.30
N THR A 288 -5.06 1.90 7.31
CA THR A 288 -4.71 3.31 7.05
C THR A 288 -5.06 4.17 8.25
N SER A 289 -4.17 5.11 8.58
CA SER A 289 -4.35 6.08 9.68
C SER A 289 -3.87 7.45 9.23
N LEU A 290 -4.77 8.30 8.78
CA LEU A 290 -4.46 9.62 8.23
C LEU A 290 -4.71 10.74 9.24
N ARG A 291 -3.80 11.70 9.32
CA ARG A 291 -3.93 12.94 10.09
C ARG A 291 -3.68 14.16 9.23
N ARG A 292 -4.44 15.22 9.49
CA ARG A 292 -4.25 16.50 8.84
C ARG A 292 -2.93 17.14 9.25
N MET A 293 -2.18 17.59 8.27
CA MET A 293 -0.95 18.33 8.42
C MET A 293 -1.21 19.85 8.45
N HIS A 294 -0.18 20.64 8.75
CA HIS A 294 -0.28 22.11 8.77
C HIS A 294 -0.58 22.71 7.39
N ASP A 295 -0.11 22.07 6.33
CA ASP A 295 -0.35 22.45 4.93
C ASP A 295 -1.73 22.02 4.40
N GLY A 296 -2.55 21.37 5.25
CA GLY A 296 -3.85 20.83 4.88
C GLY A 296 -3.82 19.44 4.25
N SER A 297 -2.66 18.89 3.93
CA SER A 297 -2.52 17.52 3.43
C SER A 297 -2.80 16.49 4.51
N TYR A 298 -3.08 15.25 4.10
CA TYR A 298 -3.31 14.13 5.02
C TYR A 298 -2.19 13.11 4.86
N GLN A 299 -1.57 12.73 5.99
CA GLN A 299 -0.46 11.80 6.01
C GLN A 299 -0.56 10.82 7.19
N GLU A 300 0.03 9.65 7.05
CA GLU A 300 0.19 8.70 8.16
C GLU A 300 1.32 9.16 9.10
N ILE A 301 0.95 9.73 10.25
CA ILE A 301 1.92 10.14 11.29
C ILE A 301 2.00 9.08 12.39
N ASN A 302 0.87 8.51 12.78
CA ASN A 302 0.72 7.51 13.82
C ASN A 302 -0.09 6.32 13.33
N ALA A 303 0.13 5.14 13.91
CA ALA A 303 -0.71 3.97 13.70
C ALA A 303 -1.96 4.04 14.59
N ASP A 304 -2.84 5.03 14.35
CA ASP A 304 -4.01 5.30 15.19
C ASP A 304 -5.01 4.13 15.19
N ALA A 305 -5.02 3.33 14.14
CA ALA A 305 -5.81 2.10 14.02
C ALA A 305 -5.59 1.12 15.17
N VAL A 306 -4.37 1.07 15.72
CA VAL A 306 -3.95 0.09 16.73
C VAL A 306 -3.44 0.71 18.04
N LYS A 307 -3.03 1.97 18.04
CA LYS A 307 -2.43 2.64 19.21
C LYS A 307 -3.40 3.47 20.01
N ASN A 308 -4.39 4.08 19.36
CA ASN A 308 -5.30 4.97 20.04
C ASN A 308 -6.48 4.24 20.64
N LEU A 309 -6.72 4.54 21.89
CA LEU A 309 -7.88 4.06 22.64
C LEU A 309 -8.99 5.09 22.55
N TYR A 310 -10.13 4.68 22.07
CA TYR A 310 -11.32 5.51 21.94
C TYR A 310 -12.51 4.86 22.67
N GLU A 311 -13.42 5.69 23.14
CA GLU A 311 -14.76 5.25 23.47
C GLU A 311 -15.51 4.98 22.16
N PRO A 312 -15.90 3.72 21.86
CA PRO A 312 -16.41 3.36 20.53
C PRO A 312 -17.79 3.96 20.24
N GLY A 313 -18.52 4.34 21.29
CA GLY A 313 -19.88 4.83 21.15
C GLY A 313 -20.84 3.77 20.55
N SER A 314 -21.77 4.18 19.70
CA SER A 314 -22.87 3.32 19.22
C SER A 314 -22.48 2.08 18.42
N VAL A 315 -21.23 1.96 17.95
CA VAL A 315 -20.73 0.69 17.35
C VAL A 315 -20.52 -0.41 18.42
N PHE A 316 -20.59 -0.05 19.71
CA PHE A 316 -20.56 -0.99 20.83
C PHE A 316 -21.92 -1.64 21.13
N LYS A 317 -23.03 -1.03 20.73
CA LYS A 317 -24.39 -1.52 21.03
C LYS A 317 -24.66 -2.96 20.58
N PRO A 318 -24.22 -3.42 19.39
CA PRO A 318 -24.31 -4.82 19.02
C PRO A 318 -23.57 -5.76 19.97
N MET A 319 -22.43 -5.33 20.56
CA MET A 319 -21.72 -6.10 21.58
C MET A 319 -22.57 -6.29 22.84
N SER A 320 -23.20 -5.20 23.28
CA SER A 320 -24.10 -5.21 24.45
C SER A 320 -25.33 -6.09 24.23
N PHE A 321 -25.91 -6.03 23.04
CA PHE A 321 -27.08 -6.87 22.72
C PHE A 321 -26.69 -8.34 22.52
N LEU A 322 -25.53 -8.62 21.94
CA LEU A 322 -25.04 -9.99 21.82
C LEU A 322 -24.91 -10.66 23.20
N VAL A 323 -24.34 -9.94 24.19
CA VAL A 323 -24.26 -10.43 25.58
C VAL A 323 -25.65 -10.67 26.16
N GLY A 324 -26.58 -9.71 26.00
CA GLY A 324 -27.94 -9.87 26.52
C GLY A 324 -28.74 -10.99 25.86
N MET A 325 -28.57 -11.23 24.58
CA MET A 325 -29.19 -12.32 23.82
C MET A 325 -28.57 -13.68 24.19
N ASP A 326 -27.25 -13.74 24.31
CA ASP A 326 -26.52 -14.95 24.69
C ASP A 326 -26.91 -15.43 26.10
N ASP A 327 -27.10 -14.48 27.02
CA ASP A 327 -27.56 -14.76 28.40
C ASP A 327 -29.08 -15.01 28.48
N GLY A 328 -29.85 -14.80 27.40
CA GLY A 328 -31.28 -15.00 27.33
C GLY A 328 -32.13 -13.91 28.01
N TYR A 329 -31.56 -12.73 28.23
CA TYR A 329 -32.26 -11.58 28.83
C TYR A 329 -32.87 -10.63 27.79
N ILE A 330 -32.50 -10.73 26.54
CA ILE A 330 -32.95 -9.87 25.44
C ILE A 330 -33.37 -10.76 24.27
N HIS A 331 -34.59 -10.55 23.76
CA HIS A 331 -35.13 -11.24 22.61
C HIS A 331 -35.47 -10.26 21.48
N MET A 332 -35.49 -10.72 20.24
CA MET A 332 -35.82 -9.91 19.08
C MET A 332 -37.22 -9.28 19.14
N THR A 333 -38.14 -9.97 19.82
CA THR A 333 -39.53 -9.56 20.03
C THR A 333 -39.72 -8.56 21.15
N ASP A 334 -38.71 -8.33 22.00
CA ASP A 334 -38.80 -7.40 23.10
C ASP A 334 -39.13 -5.99 22.66
N VAL A 335 -40.02 -5.37 23.42
CA VAL A 335 -40.53 -4.03 23.20
C VAL A 335 -40.09 -3.11 24.32
N VAL A 336 -39.69 -1.92 24.02
CA VAL A 336 -39.27 -0.89 24.98
C VAL A 336 -39.89 0.45 24.61
N ASP A 337 -40.51 1.11 25.56
CA ASP A 337 -40.90 2.50 25.40
C ASP A 337 -39.71 3.40 25.72
N VAL A 338 -39.24 4.11 24.68
CA VAL A 338 -38.22 5.13 24.79
C VAL A 338 -38.77 6.56 24.82
N GLY A 339 -40.09 6.67 24.77
CA GLY A 339 -40.85 7.93 24.87
C GLY A 339 -40.34 8.99 23.94
N CYS A 340 -40.18 10.22 24.46
CA CYS A 340 -39.59 11.33 23.72
C CYS A 340 -38.06 11.25 23.53
N GLY A 341 -37.43 10.11 23.80
CA GLY A 341 -36.00 9.91 23.64
C GLY A 341 -35.15 10.53 24.76
N ILE A 342 -35.72 10.78 25.92
CA ILE A 342 -35.02 11.19 27.14
C ILE A 342 -35.48 10.32 28.30
N LYS A 343 -34.54 9.72 29.01
CA LYS A 343 -34.77 8.97 30.22
C LYS A 343 -33.75 9.36 31.28
N GLU A 344 -34.21 9.63 32.48
CA GLU A 344 -33.32 9.84 33.60
C GLU A 344 -32.88 8.50 34.18
N MET A 345 -31.58 8.31 34.30
CA MET A 345 -30.96 7.10 34.85
C MET A 345 -29.94 7.53 35.93
N TYR A 346 -30.28 7.23 37.17
CA TYR A 346 -29.43 7.50 38.34
C TYR A 346 -28.95 8.97 38.43
N GLY A 347 -29.90 9.93 38.26
CA GLY A 347 -29.63 11.38 38.31
C GLY A 347 -28.96 11.97 37.06
N ARG A 348 -28.77 11.15 36.00
CA ARG A 348 -28.26 11.64 34.71
C ARG A 348 -29.25 11.38 33.58
N LYS A 349 -29.40 12.34 32.69
CA LYS A 349 -30.29 12.22 31.52
C LYS A 349 -29.61 11.52 30.36
N MET A 350 -30.07 10.30 30.04
CA MET A 350 -29.77 9.60 28.83
C MET A 350 -30.62 10.18 27.70
N ARG A 351 -30.00 10.44 26.50
CA ARG A 351 -30.67 11.08 25.37
C ARG A 351 -30.43 10.33 24.08
N ASP A 352 -31.48 10.19 23.29
CA ASP A 352 -31.39 9.73 21.91
C ASP A 352 -31.08 10.91 20.96
N ALA A 353 -30.56 10.61 19.78
CA ALA A 353 -30.23 11.67 18.81
C ALA A 353 -31.47 12.47 18.36
N ASN A 354 -32.62 11.84 18.32
CA ASN A 354 -33.90 12.41 17.86
C ASN A 354 -34.79 12.98 18.99
N TRP A 355 -34.26 13.15 20.22
CA TRP A 355 -35.06 13.63 21.35
C TRP A 355 -35.73 15.00 21.12
N ARG A 356 -35.09 15.88 20.31
CA ARG A 356 -35.65 17.17 19.95
C ARG A 356 -36.76 17.09 18.91
N SER A 357 -36.89 15.94 18.23
CA SER A 357 -37.87 15.66 17.21
C SER A 357 -38.99 14.73 17.72
N GLY A 358 -39.20 14.68 19.05
CA GLY A 358 -40.27 13.92 19.68
C GLY A 358 -39.96 12.47 20.02
N GLY A 359 -38.70 12.02 19.81
CA GLY A 359 -38.29 10.65 20.17
C GLY A 359 -38.79 9.57 19.22
N SER A 360 -39.00 8.35 19.73
CA SER A 360 -39.43 7.17 18.93
C SER A 360 -40.58 6.38 19.52
N GLY A 361 -41.04 6.72 20.76
CA GLY A 361 -42.12 6.01 21.44
C GLY A 361 -41.79 4.57 21.73
N VAL A 362 -42.72 3.66 21.46
CA VAL A 362 -42.50 2.22 21.65
C VAL A 362 -41.77 1.60 20.47
N VAL A 363 -40.70 0.86 20.74
CA VAL A 363 -39.80 0.29 19.69
C VAL A 363 -39.41 -1.14 20.04
N THR A 364 -39.14 -1.94 18.99
CA THR A 364 -38.59 -3.28 19.12
C THR A 364 -37.07 -3.27 19.15
N VAL A 365 -36.42 -4.39 19.57
CA VAL A 365 -34.98 -4.57 19.62
C VAL A 365 -34.31 -4.25 18.29
N PRO A 366 -34.76 -4.74 17.12
CA PRO A 366 -34.20 -4.33 15.81
C PRO A 366 -34.30 -2.84 15.57
N GLN A 367 -35.43 -2.20 15.87
CA GLN A 367 -35.65 -0.77 15.70
C GLN A 367 -34.72 0.09 16.59
N ILE A 368 -34.36 -0.40 17.79
CA ILE A 368 -33.39 0.25 18.66
C ILE A 368 -32.01 0.35 17.96
N LEU A 369 -31.57 -0.73 17.31
CA LEU A 369 -30.30 -0.73 16.57
C LEU A 369 -30.39 0.06 15.24
N GLN A 370 -31.49 -0.06 14.49
CA GLN A 370 -31.76 0.68 13.25
C GLN A 370 -31.68 2.20 13.46
N LYS A 371 -32.35 2.69 14.50
CA LYS A 371 -32.42 4.11 14.89
C LYS A 371 -31.28 4.51 15.84
N SER A 372 -30.44 3.55 16.26
CA SER A 372 -29.32 3.76 17.19
C SER A 372 -29.73 4.44 18.51
N LEU A 373 -30.83 4.01 19.11
CA LEU A 373 -31.41 4.62 20.33
C LEU A 373 -30.55 4.28 21.55
N ASN A 374 -30.13 5.30 22.29
CA ASN A 374 -29.36 5.14 23.52
C ASN A 374 -30.28 4.67 24.67
N VAL A 375 -31.44 5.30 24.77
CA VAL A 375 -32.43 5.01 25.83
C VAL A 375 -32.89 3.56 25.76
N GLY A 376 -33.12 3.01 24.56
CA GLY A 376 -33.55 1.63 24.38
C GLY A 376 -32.50 0.63 24.84
N VAL A 377 -31.25 0.77 24.37
CA VAL A 377 -30.14 -0.12 24.75
C VAL A 377 -29.87 -0.05 26.25
N SER A 378 -29.69 1.18 26.77
CA SER A 378 -29.38 1.35 28.19
C SER A 378 -30.48 0.85 29.12
N THR A 379 -31.76 1.00 28.72
CA THR A 379 -32.89 0.48 29.49
C THR A 379 -32.93 -1.06 29.55
N LEU A 380 -32.72 -1.72 28.41
CA LEU A 380 -32.69 -3.19 28.34
C LEU A 380 -31.52 -3.79 29.14
N ILE A 381 -30.31 -3.24 28.95
CA ILE A 381 -29.12 -3.72 29.66
C ILE A 381 -29.20 -3.42 31.16
N ASP A 382 -29.69 -2.25 31.55
CA ASP A 382 -29.86 -1.92 32.96
C ASP A 382 -30.93 -2.81 33.60
N ARG A 383 -32.06 -3.06 32.91
CA ARG A 383 -33.07 -4.01 33.36
C ARG A 383 -32.51 -5.41 33.59
N ALA A 384 -31.65 -5.89 32.72
CA ALA A 384 -31.07 -7.23 32.75
C ALA A 384 -29.96 -7.39 33.80
N TYR A 385 -29.15 -6.35 34.03
CA TYR A 385 -27.87 -6.51 34.75
C TYR A 385 -27.64 -5.51 35.89
N HIS A 386 -28.60 -4.64 36.27
CA HIS A 386 -28.34 -3.61 37.29
C HIS A 386 -27.93 -4.19 38.66
N ASN A 387 -28.49 -5.35 39.03
CA ASN A 387 -28.13 -6.08 40.25
C ASN A 387 -26.80 -6.87 40.10
N GLN A 388 -26.38 -7.16 38.87
CA GLN A 388 -25.22 -7.98 38.55
C GLN A 388 -24.39 -7.34 37.44
N PRO A 389 -23.89 -6.11 37.62
CA PRO A 389 -23.16 -5.42 36.54
C PRO A 389 -21.89 -6.16 36.14
N ARG A 390 -21.29 -6.91 37.06
CA ARG A 390 -20.13 -7.76 36.78
C ARG A 390 -20.43 -8.82 35.72
N LYS A 391 -21.61 -9.46 35.76
CA LYS A 391 -22.03 -10.47 34.77
C LYS A 391 -22.07 -9.90 33.38
N PHE A 392 -22.54 -8.66 33.20
CA PHE A 392 -22.51 -7.98 31.90
C PHE A 392 -21.09 -7.79 31.39
N VAL A 393 -20.19 -7.29 32.26
CA VAL A 393 -18.79 -7.06 31.84
C VAL A 393 -18.07 -8.38 31.57
N GLU A 394 -18.31 -9.42 32.37
CA GLU A 394 -17.82 -10.78 32.08
C GLU A 394 -18.34 -11.29 30.74
N GLY A 395 -19.60 -10.98 30.38
CA GLY A 395 -20.16 -11.22 29.06
C GLY A 395 -19.37 -10.51 27.94
N ILE A 396 -19.00 -9.24 28.14
CA ILE A 396 -18.15 -8.50 27.20
C ILE A 396 -16.76 -9.14 27.04
N TYR A 397 -16.17 -9.66 28.11
CA TYR A 397 -14.92 -10.44 28.04
C TYR A 397 -15.14 -11.78 27.34
N ARG A 398 -16.27 -12.47 27.61
CA ARG A 398 -16.63 -13.76 26.99
C ARG A 398 -16.76 -13.65 25.48
N ILE A 399 -17.39 -12.60 24.95
CA ILE A 399 -17.51 -12.36 23.50
C ILE A 399 -16.21 -11.87 22.86
N GLY A 400 -15.09 -11.75 23.61
CA GLY A 400 -13.77 -11.49 23.10
C GLY A 400 -13.41 -10.02 22.86
N VAL A 401 -14.23 -9.05 23.26
CA VAL A 401 -13.95 -7.61 23.06
C VAL A 401 -12.77 -7.13 23.90
N ALA A 402 -12.51 -7.77 25.04
CA ALA A 402 -11.36 -7.43 25.90
C ALA A 402 -10.08 -8.21 25.55
N GLU A 403 -10.10 -9.02 24.50
CA GLU A 403 -8.99 -9.89 24.11
C GLU A 403 -7.74 -9.09 23.69
N ASP A 404 -6.57 -9.59 24.08
CA ASP A 404 -5.29 -9.09 23.62
C ASP A 404 -4.98 -9.65 22.21
N LEU A 405 -5.19 -8.87 21.18
CA LEU A 405 -5.04 -9.29 19.79
C LEU A 405 -3.57 -9.49 19.37
N LYS A 406 -2.59 -9.06 20.22
CA LYS A 406 -1.15 -9.23 19.99
C LYS A 406 -0.68 -8.74 18.60
N ILE A 407 -1.21 -7.59 18.18
CA ILE A 407 -0.85 -6.99 16.88
C ILE A 407 0.66 -6.70 16.85
N PRO A 408 1.39 -7.12 15.79
CA PRO A 408 2.84 -6.98 15.72
C PRO A 408 3.29 -5.56 15.34
N ILE A 409 2.69 -4.55 15.94
CA ILE A 409 3.08 -3.14 15.80
C ILE A 409 3.49 -2.60 17.17
N PRO A 410 4.72 -2.10 17.33
CA PRO A 410 5.18 -1.53 18.59
C PRO A 410 4.27 -0.41 19.07
N GLY A 411 3.85 -0.49 20.32
CA GLY A 411 2.93 0.47 20.91
C GLY A 411 1.44 0.15 20.66
N TYR A 412 1.10 -1.05 20.16
CA TYR A 412 -0.28 -1.53 20.15
C TYR A 412 -0.90 -1.40 21.53
N ALA A 413 -2.10 -0.84 21.57
CA ALA A 413 -2.85 -0.60 22.80
C ALA A 413 -3.89 -1.71 23.03
N LYS A 414 -3.83 -2.34 24.21
CA LYS A 414 -4.82 -3.33 24.64
C LYS A 414 -6.14 -2.67 25.02
N PRO A 415 -7.28 -3.33 24.78
CA PRO A 415 -8.57 -2.84 25.25
C PRO A 415 -8.56 -2.57 26.74
N ARG A 416 -9.23 -1.49 27.16
CA ARG A 416 -9.43 -1.13 28.57
C ARG A 416 -10.91 -1.09 28.88
N ILE A 417 -11.40 -2.17 29.47
CA ILE A 417 -12.79 -2.32 29.92
C ILE A 417 -12.76 -2.52 31.43
N ARG A 418 -13.38 -1.60 32.14
CA ARG A 418 -13.36 -1.61 33.59
C ARG A 418 -14.24 -2.75 34.12
N MET A 419 -13.63 -3.67 34.90
CA MET A 419 -14.34 -4.74 35.61
C MET A 419 -14.83 -4.20 36.96
N PRO A 420 -16.12 -4.37 37.32
CA PRO A 420 -16.61 -4.07 38.66
C PRO A 420 -15.92 -4.93 39.70
N LYS A 421 -15.50 -4.36 40.81
CA LYS A 421 -15.07 -5.12 41.98
C LYS A 421 -16.26 -5.78 42.66
N ALA A 422 -16.00 -6.80 43.48
CA ALA A 422 -17.07 -7.51 44.21
C ALA A 422 -17.88 -6.57 45.12
N ASP A 423 -17.20 -5.60 45.71
CA ASP A 423 -17.80 -4.58 46.60
C ASP A 423 -18.37 -3.36 45.84
N LEU A 424 -18.27 -3.35 44.50
CA LEU A 424 -18.67 -2.25 43.63
C LEU A 424 -18.00 -0.91 43.98
N SER A 425 -16.95 -0.87 44.77
CA SER A 425 -16.28 0.38 45.20
C SER A 425 -15.71 1.20 44.03
N ASN A 426 -15.41 0.56 42.88
CA ASN A 426 -14.95 1.18 41.67
C ASN A 426 -16.04 1.39 40.61
N TRP A 427 -17.34 1.22 40.96
CA TRP A 427 -18.43 1.20 40.01
C TRP A 427 -19.52 2.22 40.36
N SER A 428 -19.80 3.17 39.52
CA SER A 428 -20.91 4.10 39.66
C SER A 428 -22.22 3.47 39.15
N ARG A 429 -23.36 3.86 39.71
CA ARG A 429 -24.69 3.40 39.22
C ARG A 429 -24.90 3.76 37.73
N THR A 430 -24.29 4.85 37.24
CA THR A 430 -24.36 5.25 35.82
C THR A 430 -23.44 4.46 34.92
N ALA A 431 -22.45 3.72 35.42
CA ALA A 431 -21.45 3.04 34.63
C ALA A 431 -22.05 2.00 33.67
N LEU A 432 -22.98 1.16 34.15
CA LEU A 432 -23.62 0.14 33.32
C LEU A 432 -24.43 0.72 32.15
N PRO A 433 -25.39 1.65 32.36
CA PRO A 433 -26.12 2.29 31.25
C PRO A 433 -25.23 2.98 30.23
N TRP A 434 -24.16 3.64 30.69
CA TRP A 434 -23.24 4.33 29.77
C TRP A 434 -22.30 3.37 29.04
N MET A 435 -21.82 2.31 29.71
CA MET A 435 -21.03 1.26 29.09
C MET A 435 -21.82 0.54 27.98
N SER A 436 -23.10 0.29 28.19
CA SER A 436 -23.94 -0.38 27.20
C SER A 436 -24.04 0.32 25.86
N ILE A 437 -23.77 1.62 25.81
CA ILE A 437 -23.76 2.43 24.60
C ILE A 437 -22.35 2.85 24.15
N GLY A 438 -21.28 2.24 24.76
CA GLY A 438 -19.91 2.37 24.36
C GLY A 438 -19.15 3.54 24.97
N TYR A 439 -19.58 4.08 26.10
CA TYR A 439 -18.79 4.91 27.01
C TYR A 439 -18.20 4.06 28.13
N GLU A 440 -17.38 4.62 28.99
CA GLU A 440 -16.67 3.89 30.08
C GLU A 440 -15.80 2.71 29.59
N THR A 441 -15.62 2.57 28.29
CA THR A 441 -14.76 1.58 27.64
C THR A 441 -13.81 2.27 26.69
N GLN A 442 -12.58 1.80 26.64
CA GLN A 442 -11.56 2.34 25.74
C GLN A 442 -10.96 1.20 24.92
N ILE A 443 -11.28 1.16 23.64
CA ILE A 443 -10.81 0.11 22.72
C ILE A 443 -10.21 0.74 21.44
N PRO A 444 -9.17 0.14 20.86
CA PRO A 444 -8.65 0.60 19.59
C PRO A 444 -9.58 0.17 18.43
N PRO A 445 -9.57 0.88 17.29
CA PRO A 445 -10.42 0.54 16.13
C PRO A 445 -10.26 -0.90 15.65
N ILE A 446 -9.06 -1.47 15.73
CA ILE A 446 -8.79 -2.86 15.35
C ILE A 446 -9.62 -3.86 16.18
N THR A 447 -9.86 -3.58 17.46
CA THR A 447 -10.71 -4.44 18.33
C THR A 447 -12.16 -4.38 17.87
N THR A 448 -12.64 -3.20 17.48
CA THR A 448 -14.01 -3.05 17.00
C THR A 448 -14.21 -3.85 15.71
N VAL A 449 -13.33 -3.68 14.70
CA VAL A 449 -13.48 -4.44 13.44
C VAL A 449 -13.34 -5.94 13.66
N ASN A 450 -12.47 -6.38 14.58
CA ASN A 450 -12.31 -7.80 14.91
C ASN A 450 -13.59 -8.42 15.50
N PHE A 451 -14.34 -7.67 16.30
CA PHE A 451 -15.66 -8.10 16.78
C PHE A 451 -16.64 -8.28 15.61
N TYR A 452 -16.72 -7.29 14.70
CA TYR A 452 -17.59 -7.38 13.51
C TYR A 452 -17.15 -8.50 12.56
N ASN A 453 -15.84 -8.77 12.47
CA ASN A 453 -15.30 -9.91 11.75
C ASN A 453 -15.78 -11.25 12.34
N GLY A 454 -15.76 -11.38 13.68
CA GLY A 454 -16.28 -12.56 14.35
C GLY A 454 -17.79 -12.77 14.12
N ILE A 455 -18.58 -11.69 14.11
CA ILE A 455 -20.03 -11.77 13.77
C ILE A 455 -20.19 -12.20 12.30
N ALA A 456 -19.43 -11.61 11.38
CA ALA A 456 -19.43 -11.98 9.97
C ALA A 456 -19.03 -13.44 9.74
N ASN A 457 -18.16 -13.98 10.60
CA ASN A 457 -17.67 -15.36 10.57
C ASN A 457 -18.52 -16.31 11.45
N ASN A 458 -19.82 -16.05 11.55
CA ASN A 458 -20.79 -16.86 12.29
C ASN A 458 -20.42 -17.12 13.76
N GLY A 459 -19.80 -16.13 14.42
CA GLY A 459 -19.37 -16.19 15.81
C GLY A 459 -17.98 -16.77 16.03
N LYS A 460 -17.25 -17.14 14.98
CA LYS A 460 -15.85 -17.58 15.08
C LYS A 460 -14.92 -16.38 15.04
N MET A 461 -14.26 -16.07 16.16
CA MET A 461 -13.34 -14.95 16.28
C MET A 461 -11.91 -15.38 15.98
N LEU A 462 -11.31 -14.76 15.00
CA LEU A 462 -9.92 -14.98 14.60
C LEU A 462 -9.02 -13.86 15.16
N ARG A 463 -7.74 -14.18 15.35
CA ARG A 463 -6.74 -13.15 15.64
C ARG A 463 -6.41 -12.38 14.36
N PRO A 464 -6.51 -11.04 14.36
CA PRO A 464 -6.07 -10.25 13.22
C PRO A 464 -4.61 -10.56 12.88
N ARG A 465 -4.36 -10.96 11.64
CA ARG A 465 -3.05 -11.34 11.14
C ARG A 465 -2.52 -10.26 10.20
N LEU A 466 -1.30 -9.78 10.45
CA LEU A 466 -0.65 -8.74 9.65
C LEU A 466 0.58 -9.28 8.92
N VAL A 467 1.16 -10.37 9.40
CA VAL A 467 2.31 -11.05 8.81
C VAL A 467 1.95 -12.49 8.51
N LYS A 468 2.23 -12.93 7.29
CA LYS A 468 1.94 -14.25 6.79
C LYS A 468 3.12 -15.20 7.01
N ALA A 469 4.32 -14.79 6.58
CA ALA A 469 5.51 -15.63 6.65
C ALA A 469 6.79 -14.80 6.77
N ILE A 470 7.87 -15.45 7.20
CA ILE A 470 9.25 -15.00 7.06
C ILE A 470 9.88 -15.88 5.98
N LEU A 471 10.47 -15.23 4.97
CA LEU A 471 11.07 -15.89 3.82
C LEU A 471 12.61 -15.68 3.84
N LYS A 472 13.35 -16.66 3.40
CA LYS A 472 14.79 -16.54 3.10
C LYS A 472 15.03 -17.07 1.69
N ASN A 473 15.51 -16.22 0.82
CA ASN A 473 15.73 -16.54 -0.60
C ASN A 473 14.47 -17.08 -1.31
N GLY A 474 13.29 -16.60 -0.91
CA GLY A 474 12.00 -17.05 -1.46
C GLY A 474 11.39 -18.28 -0.75
N GLU A 475 12.11 -18.96 0.11
CA GLU A 475 11.62 -20.12 0.87
C GLU A 475 11.05 -19.70 2.23
N VAL A 476 9.96 -20.33 2.65
CA VAL A 476 9.32 -20.06 3.94
C VAL A 476 10.16 -20.66 5.08
N VAL A 477 10.79 -19.80 5.87
CA VAL A 477 11.52 -20.18 7.09
C VAL A 477 10.57 -20.27 8.29
N LYS A 478 9.56 -19.43 8.33
CA LYS A 478 8.58 -19.40 9.42
C LYS A 478 7.22 -18.93 8.89
N ASP A 479 6.21 -19.73 9.13
CA ASP A 479 4.82 -19.37 8.87
C ASP A 479 4.11 -18.83 10.12
N PHE A 480 3.10 -17.99 9.91
CA PHE A 480 2.21 -17.48 10.94
C PHE A 480 0.79 -17.92 10.60
N PRO A 481 0.35 -19.08 11.10
CA PRO A 481 -0.96 -19.64 10.76
C PRO A 481 -2.10 -18.77 11.28
N VAL A 482 -3.29 -19.00 10.76
CA VAL A 482 -4.53 -18.44 11.28
C VAL A 482 -4.77 -18.95 12.71
N VAL A 483 -4.99 -18.03 13.64
CA VAL A 483 -5.21 -18.37 15.04
C VAL A 483 -6.64 -18.07 15.43
N VAL A 484 -7.34 -19.07 15.87
CA VAL A 484 -8.69 -18.93 16.42
C VAL A 484 -8.60 -18.49 17.87
N LEU A 485 -9.21 -17.34 18.18
CA LEU A 485 -9.30 -16.81 19.53
C LEU A 485 -10.49 -17.42 20.27
N ARG A 486 -11.61 -17.61 19.55
CA ARG A 486 -12.83 -18.22 20.07
C ARG A 486 -13.55 -18.95 18.93
N GLU A 487 -13.88 -20.21 19.14
CA GLU A 487 -14.71 -20.95 18.19
C GLU A 487 -16.13 -20.41 18.16
N HIS A 488 -16.65 -20.03 19.32
CA HIS A 488 -17.97 -19.45 19.49
C HIS A 488 -17.90 -18.24 20.43
N MET A 489 -18.22 -17.04 19.89
CA MET A 489 -18.35 -15.82 20.70
C MET A 489 -19.61 -15.84 21.58
N ALA A 490 -20.68 -16.40 21.04
CA ALA A 490 -22.00 -16.51 21.65
C ALA A 490 -22.76 -17.66 20.97
N LYS A 491 -23.95 -17.94 21.46
CA LYS A 491 -24.87 -18.91 20.85
C LYS A 491 -25.13 -18.57 19.38
N PRO A 492 -25.21 -19.56 18.47
CA PRO A 492 -25.42 -19.31 17.03
C PRO A 492 -26.68 -18.48 16.76
N GLU A 493 -27.75 -18.68 17.50
CA GLU A 493 -29.00 -17.92 17.40
C GLU A 493 -28.77 -16.43 17.73
N ALA A 494 -28.05 -16.14 18.83
CA ALA A 494 -27.72 -14.76 19.21
C ALA A 494 -26.85 -14.05 18.14
N VAL A 495 -25.90 -14.78 17.58
CA VAL A 495 -25.07 -14.25 16.47
C VAL A 495 -25.93 -13.95 15.25
N LYS A 496 -26.83 -14.88 14.86
CA LYS A 496 -27.73 -14.69 13.72
C LYS A 496 -28.66 -13.50 13.93
N ASN A 497 -29.25 -13.36 15.11
CA ASN A 497 -30.10 -12.23 15.47
C ASN A 497 -29.36 -10.89 15.35
N ILE A 498 -28.06 -10.83 15.72
CA ILE A 498 -27.25 -9.64 15.54
C ILE A 498 -26.93 -9.40 14.07
N GLN A 499 -26.66 -10.45 13.27
CA GLN A 499 -26.46 -10.30 11.82
C GLN A 499 -27.66 -9.66 11.15
N ASP A 500 -28.88 -10.15 11.45
CA ASP A 500 -30.13 -9.64 10.91
C ASP A 500 -30.41 -8.18 11.36
N CYS A 501 -30.09 -7.87 12.62
CA CYS A 501 -30.14 -6.49 13.10
C CYS A 501 -29.16 -5.58 12.34
N LEU A 502 -27.90 -6.02 12.10
CA LEU A 502 -26.88 -5.21 11.42
C LEU A 502 -27.23 -4.95 9.95
N GLU A 503 -27.81 -5.93 9.27
CA GLU A 503 -28.33 -5.75 7.92
C GLU A 503 -29.48 -4.74 7.89
N SER A 504 -30.42 -4.85 8.84
CA SER A 504 -31.54 -3.92 8.97
C SER A 504 -31.13 -2.47 9.27
N VAL A 505 -30.01 -2.25 9.94
CA VAL A 505 -29.42 -0.90 10.14
C VAL A 505 -29.03 -0.27 8.81
N VAL A 506 -28.60 -1.05 7.84
CA VAL A 506 -28.19 -0.55 6.51
C VAL A 506 -29.36 -0.50 5.55
N SER A 507 -30.24 -1.49 5.53
CA SER A 507 -31.39 -1.54 4.61
C SER A 507 -32.45 -0.50 4.98
N VAL A 508 -32.80 -0.38 6.27
CA VAL A 508 -33.90 0.48 6.75
C VAL A 508 -33.42 1.63 7.63
N GLY A 509 -32.32 1.42 8.40
CA GLY A 509 -31.90 2.31 9.47
C GLY A 509 -30.97 3.47 9.05
N LEU A 510 -30.18 3.96 10.03
CA LEU A 510 -29.26 5.10 9.87
C LEU A 510 -28.02 4.79 9.01
N GLY A 511 -27.81 3.51 8.68
CA GLY A 511 -26.69 3.02 7.86
C GLY A 511 -26.91 3.07 6.35
N LYS A 512 -28.07 3.49 5.85
CA LYS A 512 -28.46 3.46 4.41
C LYS A 512 -27.39 3.95 3.44
N LYS A 513 -26.57 4.93 3.83
CA LYS A 513 -25.50 5.47 2.98
C LYS A 513 -24.32 4.51 2.79
N ALA A 514 -24.22 3.42 3.58
CA ALA A 514 -23.25 2.35 3.37
C ALA A 514 -23.75 1.26 2.42
N GLY A 515 -25.06 1.21 2.15
CA GLY A 515 -25.67 0.19 1.30
C GLY A 515 -25.23 0.30 -0.15
N SER A 516 -25.06 -0.86 -0.79
CA SER A 516 -24.78 -1.00 -2.22
C SER A 516 -26.05 -1.38 -2.99
N ARG A 517 -26.03 -1.19 -4.31
CA ARG A 517 -27.05 -1.70 -5.22
C ARG A 517 -26.77 -3.12 -5.71
N TYR A 518 -25.57 -3.60 -5.45
CA TYR A 518 -25.04 -4.84 -6.04
C TYR A 518 -25.00 -6.01 -5.05
N PHE A 519 -24.98 -5.70 -3.75
CA PHE A 519 -24.94 -6.67 -2.66
C PHE A 519 -25.43 -6.03 -1.34
N HIS A 520 -25.89 -6.84 -0.42
CA HIS A 520 -26.27 -6.33 0.89
C HIS A 520 -25.04 -6.06 1.78
N VAL A 521 -25.20 -5.11 2.68
CA VAL A 521 -24.18 -4.69 3.64
C VAL A 521 -24.75 -4.73 5.03
N SER A 522 -24.02 -5.32 5.95
CA SER A 522 -24.34 -5.31 7.38
C SER A 522 -23.40 -4.37 8.13
N GLY A 523 -23.94 -3.55 9.03
CA GLY A 523 -23.07 -2.66 9.80
C GLY A 523 -23.79 -1.72 10.76
N LYS A 524 -23.01 -0.93 11.48
CA LYS A 524 -23.50 0.01 12.51
C LYS A 524 -22.79 1.34 12.44
N THR A 525 -23.55 2.40 12.54
CA THR A 525 -23.06 3.78 12.69
C THR A 525 -22.68 4.07 14.14
N GLY A 526 -21.60 4.82 14.34
CA GLY A 526 -21.18 5.32 15.63
C GLY A 526 -21.01 6.83 15.64
N THR A 527 -21.26 7.44 16.78
CA THR A 527 -20.97 8.84 17.08
C THR A 527 -20.69 8.93 18.57
N ALA A 528 -19.46 9.17 18.94
CA ALA A 528 -19.04 9.38 20.33
C ALA A 528 -18.44 10.77 20.49
N GLN A 529 -18.80 11.47 21.53
CA GLN A 529 -18.17 12.74 21.88
C GLN A 529 -16.86 12.46 22.64
N ILE A 530 -15.78 13.14 22.25
CA ILE A 530 -14.46 12.88 22.83
C ILE A 530 -14.36 13.60 24.18
N TRP A 531 -14.01 12.84 25.21
CA TRP A 531 -13.72 13.38 26.54
C TRP A 531 -12.29 13.94 26.60
N THR A 532 -12.15 15.14 27.16
CA THR A 532 -10.87 15.77 27.46
C THR A 532 -10.76 16.09 28.94
N LYS A 533 -9.57 16.49 29.44
CA LYS A 533 -9.38 16.90 30.83
C LYS A 533 -10.32 18.03 31.28
N ASN A 534 -10.79 18.82 30.32
CA ASN A 534 -11.70 19.97 30.54
C ASN A 534 -13.18 19.59 30.30
N GLY A 535 -13.53 18.31 30.28
CA GLY A 535 -14.85 17.81 29.96
C GLY A 535 -15.02 17.34 28.52
N PHE A 536 -16.27 17.21 28.03
CA PHE A 536 -16.53 16.85 26.65
C PHE A 536 -16.09 17.98 25.69
N ALA A 537 -15.15 17.65 24.83
CA ALA A 537 -14.74 18.54 23.75
C ALA A 537 -15.86 18.70 22.72
N SER A 538 -15.82 19.79 21.95
CA SER A 538 -16.67 19.96 20.75
C SER A 538 -16.22 19.04 19.58
N GLN A 539 -15.48 17.99 19.88
CA GLN A 539 -14.93 17.03 18.97
C GLN A 539 -15.61 15.68 19.10
N TYR A 540 -15.82 15.02 17.98
CA TYR A 540 -16.49 13.74 17.90
C TYR A 540 -15.61 12.72 17.17
N LEU A 541 -15.66 11.48 17.65
CA LEU A 541 -15.28 10.31 16.88
C LEU A 541 -16.54 9.76 16.23
N VAL A 542 -16.64 9.88 14.92
CA VAL A 542 -17.69 9.22 14.14
C VAL A 542 -17.14 7.96 13.52
N SER A 543 -17.98 6.92 13.40
CA SER A 543 -17.55 5.63 12.87
C SER A 543 -18.66 4.92 12.12
N PHE A 544 -18.24 4.01 11.25
CA PHE A 544 -19.06 2.97 10.66
C PHE A 544 -18.26 1.67 10.66
N ALA A 545 -18.80 0.62 11.28
CA ALA A 545 -18.21 -0.70 11.30
C ALA A 545 -19.20 -1.73 10.77
N GLY A 546 -18.73 -2.66 9.95
CA GLY A 546 -19.59 -3.64 9.31
C GLY A 546 -18.81 -4.62 8.45
N TYR A 547 -19.55 -5.38 7.63
CA TYR A 547 -18.99 -6.38 6.71
C TYR A 547 -19.82 -6.47 5.43
N PHE A 548 -19.21 -7.03 4.41
CA PHE A 548 -19.82 -7.18 3.09
C PHE A 548 -19.24 -8.38 2.33
N PRO A 549 -20.04 -9.02 1.42
CA PRO A 549 -21.50 -8.98 1.36
C PRO A 549 -22.13 -9.50 2.67
N SER A 550 -23.41 -9.21 2.92
CA SER A 550 -24.11 -9.74 4.12
C SER A 550 -24.38 -11.22 4.03
N GLU A 551 -24.71 -11.70 2.83
CA GLU A 551 -25.12 -13.07 2.55
C GLU A 551 -23.95 -14.06 2.73
N HIS A 552 -22.80 -13.70 2.17
CA HIS A 552 -21.56 -14.45 2.27
C HIS A 552 -20.42 -13.50 2.59
N PRO A 553 -20.20 -13.22 3.87
CA PRO A 553 -19.23 -12.20 4.29
C PRO A 553 -17.81 -12.54 3.88
N LEU A 554 -17.20 -11.64 3.08
CA LEU A 554 -15.82 -11.78 2.60
C LEU A 554 -14.89 -10.86 3.38
N TYR A 555 -15.33 -9.63 3.62
CA TYR A 555 -14.52 -8.60 4.27
C TYR A 555 -15.32 -7.89 5.36
N SER A 556 -14.66 -7.61 6.46
CA SER A 556 -15.10 -6.67 7.48
C SER A 556 -14.28 -5.37 7.40
N CYS A 557 -14.95 -4.24 7.61
CA CYS A 557 -14.32 -2.94 7.51
C CYS A 557 -14.82 -2.00 8.61
N ILE A 558 -13.90 -1.17 9.11
CA ILE A 558 -14.24 -0.04 9.98
C ILE A 558 -13.66 1.24 9.43
N VAL A 559 -14.47 2.29 9.42
CA VAL A 559 -14.05 3.66 9.13
C VAL A 559 -14.33 4.51 10.36
N CYS A 560 -13.30 5.19 10.87
CA CYS A 560 -13.41 6.15 11.97
C CYS A 560 -12.91 7.51 11.52
N ILE A 561 -13.62 8.59 11.86
CA ILE A 561 -13.21 9.96 11.53
C ILE A 561 -13.35 10.83 12.78
N GLN A 562 -12.32 11.60 13.10
CA GLN A 562 -12.33 12.59 14.16
C GLN A 562 -12.57 13.99 13.59
N LYS A 563 -13.65 14.63 14.01
CA LYS A 563 -14.05 15.96 13.52
C LYS A 563 -14.83 16.75 14.58
N GLY A 564 -14.83 18.07 14.46
CA GLY A 564 -15.73 18.96 15.17
C GLY A 564 -17.19 18.84 14.70
N ALA A 565 -18.10 19.45 15.40
CA ALA A 565 -19.51 19.50 14.97
C ALA A 565 -19.70 20.28 13.63
N PRO A 566 -20.65 19.92 12.78
CA PRO A 566 -21.56 18.79 12.87
C PRO A 566 -20.88 17.46 12.56
N ALA A 567 -21.28 16.38 13.26
CA ALA A 567 -20.65 15.07 13.14
C ALA A 567 -21.71 13.95 13.03
N SER A 568 -21.53 13.05 12.06
CA SER A 568 -22.45 11.95 11.78
C SER A 568 -21.74 10.74 11.18
N GLY A 569 -21.75 9.59 11.85
CA GLY A 569 -21.17 8.36 11.32
C GLY A 569 -21.83 7.90 10.02
N GLY A 570 -23.16 7.97 9.94
CA GLY A 570 -23.90 7.65 8.73
C GLY A 570 -23.68 8.65 7.58
N GLY A 571 -23.34 9.91 7.88
CA GLY A 571 -23.09 10.93 6.87
C GLY A 571 -21.66 10.98 6.37
N MET A 572 -20.68 10.62 7.20
CA MET A 572 -19.25 10.78 6.93
C MET A 572 -18.54 9.45 6.67
N CYS A 573 -18.72 8.46 7.55
CA CYS A 573 -18.01 7.18 7.46
C CYS A 573 -18.70 6.17 6.53
N ALA A 574 -20.03 6.14 6.51
CA ALA A 574 -20.78 5.20 5.68
C ALA A 574 -20.51 5.36 4.16
N PRO A 575 -20.39 6.58 3.58
CA PRO A 575 -20.01 6.74 2.18
C PRO A 575 -18.59 6.24 1.87
N VAL A 576 -17.62 6.37 2.78
CA VAL A 576 -16.27 5.83 2.63
C VAL A 576 -16.33 4.30 2.61
N PHE A 577 -17.03 3.71 3.58
CA PHE A 577 -17.24 2.26 3.63
C PHE A 577 -17.88 1.73 2.34
N LYS A 578 -18.93 2.38 1.84
CA LYS A 578 -19.57 2.03 0.58
C LYS A 578 -18.60 2.04 -0.59
N ARG A 579 -17.83 3.11 -0.74
CA ARG A 579 -16.85 3.24 -1.81
C ARG A 579 -15.80 2.14 -1.75
N VAL A 580 -15.26 1.86 -0.55
CA VAL A 580 -14.31 0.75 -0.33
C VAL A 580 -14.94 -0.57 -0.73
N ALA A 581 -16.15 -0.88 -0.22
CA ALA A 581 -16.83 -2.13 -0.49
C ALA A 581 -17.15 -2.32 -1.99
N GLU A 582 -17.74 -1.33 -2.64
CA GLU A 582 -18.10 -1.41 -4.06
C GLU A 582 -16.87 -1.54 -4.96
N THR A 583 -15.79 -0.77 -4.67
CA THR A 583 -14.57 -0.84 -5.50
C THR A 583 -13.88 -2.20 -5.37
N ILE A 584 -13.74 -2.73 -4.14
CA ILE A 584 -13.12 -4.03 -3.91
C ILE A 584 -13.94 -5.16 -4.55
N MET A 585 -15.27 -5.13 -4.38
CA MET A 585 -16.12 -6.15 -4.97
C MET A 585 -16.17 -6.07 -6.49
N ALA A 586 -16.06 -4.88 -7.07
CA ALA A 586 -15.94 -4.70 -8.52
C ALA A 586 -14.62 -5.28 -9.06
N GLN A 587 -13.50 -5.01 -8.39
CA GLN A 587 -12.21 -5.60 -8.76
C GLN A 587 -12.22 -7.13 -8.65
N ARG A 588 -12.78 -7.67 -7.58
CA ARG A 588 -12.88 -9.13 -7.39
C ARG A 588 -13.72 -9.77 -8.49
N ARG A 589 -14.88 -9.19 -8.83
CA ARG A 589 -15.71 -9.71 -9.94
C ARG A 589 -14.96 -9.73 -11.26
N SER A 590 -14.09 -8.76 -11.53
CA SER A 590 -13.27 -8.78 -12.75
C SER A 590 -12.21 -9.88 -12.75
N THR A 591 -11.76 -10.34 -11.57
CA THR A 591 -10.82 -11.47 -11.44
C THR A 591 -11.51 -12.82 -11.29
N ASP A 592 -12.71 -12.86 -10.71
CA ASP A 592 -13.48 -14.09 -10.50
C ASP A 592 -14.33 -14.51 -11.73
N TYR A 593 -14.29 -13.75 -12.84
CA TYR A 593 -14.97 -14.14 -14.09
C TYR A 593 -14.49 -15.49 -14.66
N THR A 594 -13.45 -16.07 -14.08
CA THR A 594 -12.98 -17.42 -14.43
C THR A 594 -13.66 -18.53 -13.63
N THR A 595 -14.49 -18.24 -12.62
CA THR A 595 -15.05 -19.29 -11.72
C THR A 595 -16.56 -19.26 -11.54
N VAL A 596 -17.29 -18.31 -12.12
CA VAL A 596 -18.75 -18.35 -12.05
C VAL A 596 -19.25 -19.31 -13.12
N ARG A 597 -19.70 -20.48 -12.68
CA ARG A 597 -20.64 -21.32 -13.43
C ARG A 597 -21.96 -20.58 -13.59
N ASP A 598 -21.96 -19.48 -14.29
CA ASP A 598 -23.17 -18.93 -14.86
C ASP A 598 -23.43 -19.71 -16.14
N THR A 599 -24.28 -20.69 -16.03
CA THR A 599 -24.82 -21.45 -17.16
C THR A 599 -25.73 -20.61 -18.05
N MET A 600 -25.73 -19.30 -17.88
CA MET A 600 -26.56 -18.38 -18.65
C MET A 600 -25.70 -17.40 -19.44
N ASN A 601 -25.54 -17.65 -20.73
CA ASN A 601 -24.95 -16.75 -21.73
C ASN A 601 -23.45 -16.40 -21.55
N CYS A 602 -22.62 -17.39 -21.33
CA CYS A 602 -21.20 -17.21 -21.62
C CYS A 602 -21.03 -17.06 -23.14
N LEU A 603 -20.55 -15.90 -23.58
CA LEU A 603 -20.09 -15.73 -24.94
C LEU A 603 -19.01 -16.80 -25.20
N GLN A 604 -19.29 -17.73 -26.07
CA GLN A 604 -18.33 -18.74 -26.49
C GLN A 604 -17.10 -18.05 -27.08
N PRO A 605 -15.88 -18.51 -26.79
CA PRO A 605 -14.69 -17.87 -27.34
C PRO A 605 -14.68 -17.98 -28.85
N ILE A 606 -14.33 -16.90 -29.53
CA ILE A 606 -14.11 -16.93 -30.97
C ILE A 606 -12.73 -17.57 -31.21
N VAL A 607 -12.75 -18.82 -31.66
CA VAL A 607 -11.55 -19.58 -31.95
C VAL A 607 -11.11 -19.33 -33.39
N CYS A 608 -9.80 -19.12 -33.61
CA CYS A 608 -9.24 -18.99 -34.93
C CYS A 608 -9.22 -20.35 -35.63
N SER A 609 -9.59 -20.41 -36.91
CA SER A 609 -9.28 -21.52 -37.80
C SER A 609 -7.74 -21.66 -37.89
N GLY A 610 -7.25 -22.88 -38.17
CA GLY A 610 -5.82 -23.14 -38.22
C GLY A 610 -5.50 -24.54 -37.75
N ASN A 611 -4.57 -24.72 -36.82
CA ASN A 611 -4.26 -25.99 -36.19
C ASN A 611 -5.35 -26.36 -35.17
N ILE A 612 -6.27 -27.26 -35.56
CA ILE A 612 -7.41 -27.64 -34.73
C ILE A 612 -7.05 -28.60 -33.59
N ASN A 613 -5.93 -29.34 -33.65
CA ASN A 613 -5.46 -30.14 -32.53
C ASN A 613 -4.99 -29.22 -31.39
N ALA A 614 -4.25 -28.16 -31.71
CA ALA A 614 -3.85 -27.18 -30.73
C ALA A 614 -5.07 -26.45 -30.11
N ALA A 615 -6.08 -26.13 -30.96
CA ALA A 615 -7.32 -25.52 -30.50
C ALA A 615 -8.09 -26.45 -29.55
N GLN A 616 -8.19 -27.74 -29.90
CA GLN A 616 -8.82 -28.76 -29.06
C GLN A 616 -8.15 -28.85 -27.69
N ASN A 617 -6.83 -29.00 -27.63
CA ASN A 617 -6.08 -29.13 -26.39
C ASN A 617 -6.28 -27.88 -25.47
N ILE A 618 -6.34 -26.69 -26.06
CA ILE A 618 -6.59 -25.46 -25.31
C ILE A 618 -8.03 -25.44 -24.76
N LEU A 619 -9.02 -25.81 -25.59
CA LEU A 619 -10.42 -25.84 -25.16
C LEU A 619 -10.65 -26.86 -24.04
N GLU A 620 -10.01 -28.03 -24.12
CA GLU A 620 -10.04 -29.06 -23.07
C GLU A 620 -9.44 -28.54 -21.75
N GLN A 621 -8.26 -27.92 -21.80
CA GLN A 621 -7.61 -27.35 -20.62
C GLN A 621 -8.42 -26.20 -19.99
N LEU A 622 -9.15 -25.45 -20.79
CA LEU A 622 -10.03 -24.38 -20.33
C LEU A 622 -11.43 -24.87 -19.92
N GLY A 623 -11.76 -26.16 -20.13
CA GLY A 623 -13.06 -26.74 -19.80
C GLY A 623 -14.21 -26.19 -20.65
N ILE A 624 -13.90 -25.72 -21.89
CA ILE A 624 -14.88 -25.17 -22.84
C ILE A 624 -15.47 -26.29 -23.69
N LYS A 625 -16.78 -26.36 -23.80
CA LYS A 625 -17.46 -27.36 -24.64
C LYS A 625 -17.14 -27.14 -26.12
N PHE A 626 -16.70 -28.19 -26.79
CA PHE A 626 -16.46 -28.19 -28.22
C PHE A 626 -16.90 -29.51 -28.85
N ASN A 627 -17.17 -29.47 -30.13
CA ASN A 627 -17.38 -30.65 -30.97
C ASN A 627 -16.20 -30.74 -31.96
N SER A 628 -15.59 -31.90 -32.09
CA SER A 628 -14.44 -32.08 -32.98
C SER A 628 -14.70 -33.26 -33.93
N THR A 629 -14.31 -33.09 -35.19
CA THR A 629 -14.29 -34.14 -36.22
C THR A 629 -12.94 -34.85 -36.32
N LEU A 630 -12.03 -34.59 -35.35
CA LEU A 630 -10.75 -35.28 -35.26
C LEU A 630 -10.97 -36.75 -34.85
N ASN A 631 -10.28 -37.66 -35.53
CA ASN A 631 -10.25 -39.07 -35.13
C ASN A 631 -9.15 -39.26 -34.07
N SER A 632 -9.36 -40.21 -33.17
CA SER A 632 -8.41 -40.53 -32.07
C SER A 632 -7.00 -40.92 -32.53
N ASN A 633 -6.79 -41.19 -33.82
CA ASN A 633 -5.49 -41.55 -34.42
C ASN A 633 -4.67 -40.32 -34.85
N ASP A 634 -5.23 -39.09 -34.73
CA ASP A 634 -4.59 -37.86 -35.15
C ASP A 634 -3.87 -37.14 -34.00
N GLU A 635 -3.73 -37.78 -32.84
CA GLU A 635 -3.01 -37.22 -31.70
C GLU A 635 -1.55 -36.95 -32.04
N GLY A 636 -1.17 -35.68 -32.01
CA GLY A 636 0.20 -35.21 -32.25
C GLY A 636 0.50 -34.80 -33.70
N ALA A 637 -0.40 -35.05 -34.65
CA ALA A 637 -0.24 -34.61 -36.04
C ALA A 637 -0.74 -33.16 -36.23
N LEU A 638 -0.08 -32.41 -37.14
CA LEU A 638 -0.56 -31.09 -37.57
C LEU A 638 -1.83 -31.22 -38.37
N THR A 639 -2.98 -31.07 -37.75
CA THR A 639 -4.27 -31.16 -38.39
C THR A 639 -4.86 -29.79 -38.63
N TRP A 640 -5.06 -29.45 -39.88
CA TRP A 640 -5.62 -28.17 -40.30
C TRP A 640 -7.14 -28.24 -40.40
N GLY A 641 -7.80 -27.15 -40.00
CA GLY A 641 -9.24 -27.11 -40.00
C GLY A 641 -9.86 -25.75 -39.79
N VAL A 642 -11.17 -25.73 -39.80
CA VAL A 642 -11.99 -24.55 -39.59
C VAL A 642 -12.64 -24.65 -38.19
N ALA A 643 -12.47 -23.62 -37.42
CA ALA A 643 -13.15 -23.42 -36.14
C ALA A 643 -14.36 -22.50 -36.35
N ARG A 644 -15.53 -22.90 -35.86
CA ARG A 644 -16.74 -22.07 -35.83
C ARG A 644 -17.31 -22.10 -34.42
N THR A 645 -17.70 -20.94 -33.96
CA THR A 645 -18.37 -20.80 -32.65
C THR A 645 -19.85 -20.53 -32.89
N ASP A 646 -20.70 -21.34 -32.30
CA ASP A 646 -22.14 -21.15 -32.28
C ASP A 646 -22.68 -21.08 -30.84
N GLY A 647 -24.00 -20.90 -30.67
CA GLY A 647 -24.61 -20.79 -29.35
C GLY A 647 -24.48 -22.04 -28.46
N ASN A 648 -24.04 -23.18 -29.01
CA ASN A 648 -23.93 -24.47 -28.32
C ASN A 648 -22.49 -24.87 -28.00
N GLY A 649 -21.50 -24.21 -28.60
CA GLY A 649 -20.08 -24.51 -28.38
C GLY A 649 -19.19 -24.14 -29.55
N VAL A 650 -17.95 -24.63 -29.51
CA VAL A 650 -16.96 -24.47 -30.57
C VAL A 650 -16.96 -25.75 -31.43
N ASN A 651 -17.17 -25.62 -32.72
CA ASN A 651 -17.12 -26.74 -33.68
C ASN A 651 -15.78 -26.68 -34.41
N LEU A 652 -14.99 -27.74 -34.30
CA LEU A 652 -13.69 -27.92 -34.93
C LEU A 652 -13.80 -28.95 -36.06
N ASN A 653 -13.76 -28.49 -37.33
CA ASN A 653 -13.89 -29.35 -38.50
C ASN A 653 -12.55 -29.49 -39.21
N SER A 654 -12.07 -30.76 -39.37
CA SER A 654 -10.84 -31.05 -40.10
C SER A 654 -11.00 -30.78 -41.60
N THR A 655 -9.95 -30.16 -42.18
CA THR A 655 -9.81 -29.98 -43.65
C THR A 655 -8.65 -30.81 -44.20
N ASN A 656 -8.26 -31.88 -43.50
CA ASN A 656 -7.24 -32.80 -43.95
C ASN A 656 -7.77 -33.60 -45.14
N GLY A 657 -7.06 -33.54 -46.31
CA GLY A 657 -7.47 -34.21 -47.57
C GLY A 657 -7.40 -33.28 -48.79
N VAL A 658 -7.03 -32.04 -48.62
CA VAL A 658 -6.81 -31.08 -49.70
C VAL A 658 -5.47 -31.38 -50.39
N ASN A 659 -5.50 -31.57 -51.68
CA ASN A 659 -4.35 -31.84 -52.53
C ASN A 659 -3.27 -30.75 -52.33
N GLU A 660 -2.04 -31.09 -51.98
CA GLU A 660 -0.94 -30.15 -51.67
C GLU A 660 -0.52 -29.31 -52.89
N GLU A 661 -1.05 -29.58 -54.07
CA GLU A 661 -0.85 -28.79 -55.32
C GLU A 661 -1.84 -27.61 -55.45
N LEU A 662 -2.85 -27.51 -54.59
CA LEU A 662 -3.89 -26.51 -54.68
C LEU A 662 -3.80 -25.50 -53.58
N VAL A 663 -4.06 -24.22 -53.87
CA VAL A 663 -4.11 -23.13 -52.88
C VAL A 663 -5.15 -23.46 -51.81
N PRO A 664 -4.77 -23.58 -50.54
CA PRO A 664 -5.73 -23.81 -49.46
C PRO A 664 -6.53 -22.56 -49.12
N ASP A 665 -7.72 -22.74 -48.60
CA ASP A 665 -8.45 -21.64 -47.96
C ASP A 665 -7.87 -21.40 -46.56
N VAL A 666 -7.31 -20.20 -46.35
CA VAL A 666 -6.74 -19.77 -45.07
C VAL A 666 -7.50 -18.58 -44.46
N ARG A 667 -8.67 -18.24 -45.00
CA ARG A 667 -9.55 -17.23 -44.44
C ARG A 667 -10.04 -17.66 -43.04
N GLY A 668 -10.06 -16.77 -42.10
CA GLY A 668 -10.36 -17.07 -40.70
C GLY A 668 -9.19 -17.67 -39.89
N TYR A 669 -8.06 -18.02 -40.52
CA TYR A 669 -6.87 -18.50 -39.83
C TYR A 669 -6.17 -17.37 -39.05
N GLY A 670 -5.55 -17.74 -37.96
CA GLY A 670 -4.55 -16.90 -37.34
C GLY A 670 -3.36 -16.68 -38.28
N LEU A 671 -2.76 -15.49 -38.31
CA LEU A 671 -1.65 -15.16 -39.21
C LEU A 671 -0.52 -16.20 -39.18
N ARG A 672 -0.12 -16.65 -37.99
CA ARG A 672 0.97 -17.62 -37.82
C ARG A 672 0.69 -18.95 -38.52
N ASP A 673 -0.50 -19.45 -38.37
CA ASP A 673 -0.92 -20.71 -38.94
C ASP A 673 -1.11 -20.62 -40.48
N ALA A 674 -1.65 -19.50 -40.94
CA ALA A 674 -1.80 -19.20 -42.36
C ALA A 674 -0.43 -19.14 -43.08
N VAL A 675 0.51 -18.38 -42.55
CA VAL A 675 1.86 -18.23 -43.08
C VAL A 675 2.56 -19.61 -43.09
N TYR A 676 2.55 -20.32 -41.97
CA TYR A 676 3.21 -21.62 -41.84
C TYR A 676 2.66 -22.63 -42.86
N ARG A 677 1.32 -22.69 -43.02
CA ARG A 677 0.68 -23.60 -44.00
C ARG A 677 1.06 -23.29 -45.43
N LEU A 678 1.00 -22.01 -45.81
CA LEU A 678 1.26 -21.56 -47.17
C LEU A 678 2.75 -21.64 -47.56
N GLU A 679 3.67 -21.27 -46.65
CA GLU A 679 5.11 -21.36 -46.89
C GLU A 679 5.58 -22.83 -46.93
N ARG A 680 5.01 -23.71 -46.14
CA ARG A 680 5.32 -25.15 -46.19
C ARG A 680 4.94 -25.75 -47.56
N MET A 681 3.90 -25.23 -48.19
CA MET A 681 3.49 -25.63 -49.56
C MET A 681 4.37 -24.99 -50.65
N GLY A 682 5.23 -24.04 -50.28
CA GLY A 682 6.14 -23.39 -51.19
C GLY A 682 5.64 -22.06 -51.77
N LEU A 683 4.59 -21.47 -51.22
CA LEU A 683 4.13 -20.13 -51.57
C LEU A 683 4.95 -19.05 -50.80
N LYS A 684 5.13 -17.87 -51.38
CA LYS A 684 5.72 -16.71 -50.72
C LYS A 684 4.60 -15.81 -50.18
N VAL A 685 4.53 -15.66 -48.88
CA VAL A 685 3.43 -14.93 -48.24
C VAL A 685 3.80 -13.46 -48.03
N LYS A 686 2.91 -12.59 -48.45
CA LYS A 686 2.93 -11.17 -48.15
C LYS A 686 1.73 -10.77 -47.36
N VAL A 687 1.92 -10.02 -46.27
CA VAL A 687 0.85 -9.74 -45.31
C VAL A 687 0.63 -8.24 -45.23
N LYS A 688 -0.66 -7.84 -45.19
CA LYS A 688 -1.08 -6.47 -44.91
C LYS A 688 -2.14 -6.46 -43.79
N GLY A 689 -2.08 -5.49 -42.87
CA GLY A 689 -3.04 -5.33 -41.78
C GLY A 689 -2.67 -6.11 -40.51
N PHE A 690 -3.62 -6.30 -39.61
CA PHE A 690 -3.47 -7.02 -38.35
C PHE A 690 -4.79 -7.76 -37.99
N GLY A 691 -4.68 -8.81 -37.18
CA GLY A 691 -5.83 -9.64 -36.85
C GLY A 691 -5.79 -11.03 -37.49
N ARG A 692 -6.92 -11.52 -37.95
CA ARG A 692 -7.07 -12.80 -38.71
C ARG A 692 -6.99 -12.56 -40.21
N VAL A 693 -6.73 -13.62 -40.97
CA VAL A 693 -6.83 -13.57 -42.44
C VAL A 693 -8.29 -13.30 -42.83
N SER A 694 -8.55 -12.14 -43.36
CA SER A 694 -9.83 -11.72 -43.87
C SER A 694 -9.98 -12.15 -45.33
N THR A 695 -8.97 -11.84 -46.16
CA THR A 695 -8.97 -12.19 -47.58
C THR A 695 -7.60 -12.68 -48.05
N GLN A 696 -7.61 -13.50 -49.13
CA GLN A 696 -6.42 -13.94 -49.85
C GLN A 696 -6.60 -13.67 -51.34
N ASN A 697 -5.52 -13.22 -52.02
CA ASN A 697 -5.58 -12.83 -53.44
C ASN A 697 -5.59 -14.01 -54.41
N LEU A 698 -5.09 -15.20 -54.00
CA LEU A 698 -5.21 -16.45 -54.74
C LEU A 698 -6.43 -17.21 -54.30
N GLN A 699 -7.29 -17.55 -55.23
CA GLN A 699 -8.54 -18.29 -54.90
C GLN A 699 -8.23 -19.71 -54.40
N PRO A 700 -8.88 -20.19 -53.34
CA PRO A 700 -8.78 -21.58 -52.90
C PRO A 700 -9.12 -22.57 -54.04
N GLY A 701 -8.40 -23.69 -54.11
CA GLY A 701 -8.62 -24.73 -55.11
C GLY A 701 -7.90 -24.50 -56.44
N TYR A 702 -7.23 -23.39 -56.67
CA TYR A 702 -6.40 -23.16 -57.86
C TYR A 702 -5.03 -23.80 -57.74
N ARG A 703 -4.46 -24.29 -58.85
CA ARG A 703 -3.07 -24.79 -58.89
C ARG A 703 -2.12 -23.62 -58.85
N PHE A 704 -1.12 -23.67 -58.01
CA PHE A 704 -0.09 -22.66 -57.90
C PHE A 704 1.29 -23.17 -58.29
N LYS A 705 2.22 -22.26 -58.57
CA LYS A 705 3.63 -22.58 -58.84
C LYS A 705 4.46 -22.36 -57.59
N ARG A 706 5.38 -23.24 -57.29
CA ARG A 706 6.30 -23.11 -56.13
C ARG A 706 7.07 -21.77 -56.24
N GLY A 707 7.07 -20.97 -55.19
CA GLY A 707 7.63 -19.61 -55.17
C GLY A 707 6.66 -18.50 -55.61
N GLN A 708 5.44 -18.83 -56.00
CA GLN A 708 4.38 -17.86 -56.32
C GLN A 708 4.01 -17.05 -55.09
N GLN A 709 3.79 -15.73 -55.26
CA GLN A 709 3.42 -14.86 -54.16
C GLN A 709 1.92 -14.90 -53.88
N ILE A 710 1.56 -15.07 -52.64
CA ILE A 710 0.19 -14.92 -52.12
C ILE A 710 0.15 -13.72 -51.15
N GLU A 711 -0.84 -12.84 -51.30
CA GLU A 711 -1.06 -11.72 -50.43
C GLU A 711 -2.27 -11.98 -49.54
N LEU A 712 -2.06 -11.82 -48.24
CA LEU A 712 -3.08 -11.97 -47.21
C LEU A 712 -3.40 -10.59 -46.64
N ILE A 713 -4.69 -10.25 -46.57
CA ILE A 713 -5.18 -9.08 -45.86
C ILE A 713 -5.76 -9.55 -44.54
N LEU A 714 -5.31 -8.92 -43.43
CA LEU A 714 -5.79 -9.23 -42.11
C LEU A 714 -6.81 -8.18 -41.68
N GLY A 715 -7.86 -8.62 -40.99
CA GLY A 715 -8.90 -7.78 -40.42
C GLY A 715 -9.43 -8.34 -39.11
N ASN A 716 -10.20 -7.54 -38.38
CA ASN A 716 -10.90 -7.99 -37.19
C ASN A 716 -12.19 -8.70 -37.58
N PRO A 717 -12.62 -9.78 -36.90
CA PRO A 717 -13.86 -10.52 -37.25
C PRO A 717 -15.12 -9.65 -37.22
N ASP A 718 -15.09 -8.56 -36.48
CA ASP A 718 -16.22 -7.64 -36.37
C ASP A 718 -16.37 -6.65 -37.52
N ASP A 719 -15.34 -6.54 -38.38
CA ASP A 719 -15.31 -5.64 -39.54
C ASP A 719 -15.91 -6.27 -40.82
N ILE A 720 -16.34 -7.53 -40.77
CA ILE A 720 -16.95 -8.23 -41.92
C ILE A 720 -18.47 -8.05 -41.87
N PRO A 721 -19.10 -7.45 -42.87
CA PRO A 721 -20.56 -7.32 -42.92
C PRO A 721 -21.26 -8.70 -42.77
N ALA A 722 -22.36 -8.72 -42.03
CA ALA A 722 -23.13 -9.94 -41.74
C ALA A 722 -23.57 -10.70 -43.03
N SER A 723 -23.72 -9.99 -44.14
CA SER A 723 -24.05 -10.57 -45.48
C SER A 723 -22.91 -11.39 -46.08
N GLU A 724 -21.67 -11.24 -45.63
CA GLU A 724 -20.53 -12.03 -46.13
C GLU A 724 -20.18 -13.21 -45.19
N ARG A 725 -20.77 -13.24 -43.99
CA ARG A 725 -20.52 -14.31 -43.01
C ARG A 725 -21.21 -15.61 -43.39
N ASP A 726 -22.31 -15.55 -44.16
CA ASP A 726 -23.15 -16.69 -44.52
C ASP A 726 -22.88 -17.25 -45.94
N SER A 727 -22.06 -16.59 -46.75
CA SER A 727 -21.77 -17.03 -48.15
C SER A 727 -20.70 -18.12 -48.28
N VAL A 728 -20.22 -18.69 -47.17
CA VAL A 728 -19.18 -19.76 -47.15
C VAL A 728 -19.80 -21.16 -47.02
N SER A 729 -21.13 -21.30 -47.08
CA SER A 729 -21.78 -22.60 -47.01
C SER A 729 -22.88 -22.73 -48.03
N ALA A 730 -22.56 -22.77 -49.31
CA ALA A 730 -23.35 -23.53 -50.32
C ALA A 730 -22.72 -23.39 -51.71
N ASP A 731 -22.52 -24.54 -52.30
CA ASP A 731 -22.48 -24.83 -53.72
C ASP A 731 -21.28 -24.49 -54.60
N SER A 732 -20.58 -25.54 -54.82
CA SER A 732 -19.92 -25.84 -56.11
C SER A 732 -20.97 -26.02 -57.21
N SER A 733 -21.27 -24.96 -57.93
CA SER A 733 -21.62 -25.08 -59.40
C SER A 733 -22.09 -23.73 -59.93
N SER A 734 -21.46 -23.40 -61.01
CA SER A 734 -21.80 -22.44 -62.05
C SER A 734 -20.99 -21.15 -62.16
N VAL A 735 -20.19 -21.19 -63.11
CA VAL A 735 -19.47 -20.15 -63.84
C VAL A 735 -20.44 -19.13 -64.43
N LYS A 736 -20.23 -17.85 -64.25
CA LYS A 736 -20.44 -16.83 -65.27
C LYS A 736 -19.60 -15.55 -65.04
N LYS A 737 -19.12 -15.08 -66.20
CA LYS A 737 -18.14 -14.00 -66.45
C LYS A 737 -18.59 -12.58 -66.04
N ALA A 738 -17.59 -11.79 -65.80
CA ALA A 738 -17.50 -10.36 -65.56
C ALA A 738 -18.28 -9.42 -66.45
N PRO A 739 -18.41 -8.15 -66.15
CA PRO A 739 -17.46 -7.19 -66.71
C PRO A 739 -16.84 -6.17 -65.75
N ALA A 740 -15.74 -5.69 -66.20
CA ALA A 740 -14.94 -4.59 -65.65
C ALA A 740 -15.63 -3.26 -65.80
N ASN A 741 -15.39 -2.33 -64.84
CA ASN A 741 -15.16 -0.93 -65.14
C ASN A 741 -14.46 -0.23 -63.95
N GLU A 742 -13.77 0.78 -64.31
CA GLU A 742 -12.69 1.55 -63.77
C GLU A 742 -13.05 2.47 -62.56
N PRO A 743 -12.07 3.25 -62.07
CA PRO A 743 -11.95 3.54 -60.65
C PRO A 743 -12.46 4.94 -60.24
N GLU A 744 -12.89 5.10 -59.04
CA GLU A 744 -13.05 6.41 -58.40
C GLU A 744 -12.21 6.52 -57.11
N ASP A 745 -11.71 7.69 -56.95
CA ASP A 745 -10.64 8.20 -56.06
C ASP A 745 -10.91 8.09 -54.52
N PRO A 746 -9.89 8.13 -53.71
CA PRO A 746 -9.96 7.85 -52.29
C PRO A 746 -10.16 9.13 -51.46
N GLU A 747 -11.26 9.20 -50.73
CA GLU A 747 -11.32 10.14 -49.60
C GLU A 747 -11.94 9.53 -48.32
N LEU A 748 -11.21 9.81 -47.23
CA LEU A 748 -11.58 9.71 -45.83
C LEU A 748 -11.25 8.40 -45.10
N THR A 749 -10.16 8.48 -44.40
CA THR A 749 -9.68 7.51 -43.41
C THR A 749 -10.65 7.31 -42.22
N PRO A 750 -10.73 6.08 -41.64
CA PRO A 750 -11.66 5.74 -40.55
C PRO A 750 -11.54 6.59 -39.28
N THR A 751 -10.44 7.25 -39.07
CA THR A 751 -10.17 8.09 -37.90
C THR A 751 -11.00 9.38 -37.86
N LYS A 752 -11.31 9.97 -38.99
CA LYS A 752 -12.12 11.21 -39.03
C LYS A 752 -13.60 10.97 -38.74
N LYS A 753 -14.16 9.85 -39.17
CA LYS A 753 -15.58 9.48 -38.88
C LYS A 753 -15.78 9.13 -37.39
N ALA A 754 -14.79 8.51 -36.76
CA ALA A 754 -14.85 8.22 -35.30
C ALA A 754 -14.77 9.51 -34.46
N GLU A 755 -13.92 10.46 -34.84
CA GLU A 755 -13.83 11.76 -34.16
C GLU A 755 -15.08 12.64 -34.35
N GLU A 756 -15.71 12.61 -35.53
CA GLU A 756 -16.96 13.34 -35.75
C GLU A 756 -18.13 12.75 -34.97
N ASN A 757 -18.25 11.42 -34.91
CA ASN A 757 -19.26 10.74 -34.09
C ASN A 757 -19.05 11.01 -32.61
N TYR A 758 -17.81 11.05 -32.13
CA TYR A 758 -17.49 11.41 -30.75
C TYR A 758 -17.89 12.86 -30.44
N LYS A 759 -17.55 13.80 -31.30
CA LYS A 759 -17.92 15.22 -31.17
C LYS A 759 -19.43 15.47 -31.25
N GLN A 760 -20.18 14.69 -32.05
CA GLN A 760 -21.63 14.73 -32.09
C GLN A 760 -22.27 14.18 -30.82
N THR A 761 -21.73 13.09 -30.27
CA THR A 761 -22.22 12.50 -29.01
C THR A 761 -21.97 13.41 -27.81
N GLU A 762 -20.82 14.09 -27.79
CA GLU A 762 -20.49 15.04 -26.73
C GLU A 762 -21.35 16.31 -26.79
N LYS A 763 -21.64 16.84 -28.00
CA LYS A 763 -22.59 17.96 -28.19
C LYS A 763 -24.01 17.60 -27.76
N ALA A 764 -24.47 16.37 -28.07
CA ALA A 764 -25.80 15.91 -27.66
C ALA A 764 -25.90 15.72 -26.14
N GLN A 765 -24.83 15.30 -25.48
CA GLN A 765 -24.75 15.20 -24.01
C GLN A 765 -24.75 16.60 -23.36
N GLN A 766 -24.00 17.54 -23.92
CA GLN A 766 -23.97 18.92 -23.42
C GLN A 766 -25.32 19.62 -23.59
N GLN A 767 -26.04 19.40 -24.69
CA GLN A 767 -27.41 19.91 -24.87
C GLN A 767 -28.40 19.33 -23.87
N LYS A 768 -28.39 18.02 -23.64
CA LYS A 768 -29.23 17.38 -22.61
C LYS A 768 -28.96 17.92 -21.21
N MET A 769 -27.70 18.20 -20.90
CA MET A 769 -27.30 18.75 -19.58
C MET A 769 -27.74 20.22 -19.44
N GLN A 770 -27.75 21.01 -20.53
CA GLN A 770 -28.27 22.37 -20.54
C GLN A 770 -29.82 22.41 -20.40
N GLU A 771 -30.52 21.48 -21.07
CA GLU A 771 -31.98 21.34 -20.92
C GLU A 771 -32.37 20.93 -19.49
N GLN A 772 -31.65 20.01 -18.86
CA GLN A 772 -31.90 19.64 -17.48
C GLN A 772 -31.66 20.80 -16.52
N LYS A 773 -30.61 21.60 -16.74
CA LYS A 773 -30.36 22.82 -15.94
C LYS A 773 -31.48 23.88 -16.15
N ALA A 774 -31.99 24.03 -17.36
CA ALA A 774 -33.10 24.95 -17.65
C ALA A 774 -34.41 24.50 -17.00
N GLN A 775 -34.71 23.17 -17.02
CA GLN A 775 -35.87 22.60 -16.35
C GLN A 775 -35.80 22.74 -14.83
N GLN A 776 -34.60 22.55 -14.25
CA GLN A 776 -34.38 22.74 -12.82
C GLN A 776 -34.55 24.23 -12.42
N ALA A 777 -34.06 25.16 -13.25
CA ALA A 777 -34.20 26.58 -13.04
C ALA A 777 -35.67 27.04 -13.14
N ALA A 778 -36.45 26.44 -14.06
CA ALA A 778 -37.89 26.69 -14.19
C ALA A 778 -38.67 26.19 -12.96
N LYS A 779 -38.38 24.97 -12.48
CA LYS A 779 -38.96 24.43 -11.23
C LYS A 779 -38.65 25.32 -10.02
N ASN A 780 -37.44 25.81 -9.89
CA ASN A 780 -37.03 26.69 -8.80
C ASN A 780 -37.71 28.09 -8.89
N ARG A 781 -38.05 28.55 -10.10
CA ARG A 781 -38.83 29.77 -10.29
C ARG A 781 -40.31 29.59 -9.88
N GLU A 782 -40.93 28.47 -10.23
CA GLU A 782 -42.29 28.12 -9.80
C GLU A 782 -42.42 27.99 -8.29
N GLU A 783 -41.44 27.35 -7.63
CA GLU A 783 -41.42 27.24 -6.15
C GLU A 783 -41.28 28.61 -5.47
N ARG A 784 -40.47 29.52 -6.06
CA ARG A 784 -40.36 30.89 -5.56
C ARG A 784 -41.66 31.71 -5.76
N GLN A 785 -42.36 31.50 -6.85
CA GLN A 785 -43.68 32.12 -7.09
C GLN A 785 -44.75 31.55 -6.17
N LYS A 786 -44.79 30.25 -5.91
CA LYS A 786 -45.69 29.60 -4.94
C LYS A 786 -45.47 30.11 -3.50
N LYS A 787 -44.21 30.35 -3.11
CA LYS A 787 -43.84 30.93 -1.81
C LYS A 787 -44.17 32.43 -1.70
N ALA A 788 -44.17 33.16 -2.78
CA ALA A 788 -44.56 34.58 -2.80
C ALA A 788 -46.09 34.79 -2.71
N ASN A 789 -46.86 33.82 -3.23
CA ASN A 789 -48.33 33.88 -3.20
C ASN A 789 -48.97 33.33 -1.91
N SER A 790 -48.22 32.62 -1.07
CA SER A 790 -48.71 32.10 0.22
C SER A 790 -48.55 33.09 1.39
N GLY A 791 -48.01 34.30 1.12
CA GLY A 791 -47.72 35.31 2.15
C GLY A 791 -48.79 36.42 2.35
N LYS A 792 -49.98 36.29 1.76
CA LYS A 792 -51.06 37.28 1.98
C LYS A 792 -52.31 36.61 2.52
N LYS A 793 -52.40 36.56 3.85
CA LYS A 793 -53.70 36.68 4.59
C LYS A 793 -53.40 36.83 6.08
N GLN A 794 -53.65 38.05 6.59
CA GLN A 794 -53.92 38.35 7.99
C GLN A 794 -55.40 38.13 8.28
N PRO A 795 -55.87 38.01 9.58
CA PRO A 795 -56.15 39.26 10.32
C PRO A 795 -55.84 39.19 11.85
N ALA A 796 -55.87 40.38 12.39
CA ALA A 796 -55.67 40.91 13.69
C ALA A 796 -56.47 40.32 14.87
N ASN A 797 -55.91 40.43 16.09
CA ASN A 797 -56.57 41.15 17.21
C ASN A 797 -55.57 41.38 18.38
N LYS A 798 -55.66 42.53 18.96
CA LYS A 798 -54.98 43.10 20.14
C LYS A 798 -55.82 42.80 21.41
N PRO A 799 -55.51 43.33 22.65
CA PRO A 799 -54.24 43.62 23.39
C PRO A 799 -54.30 43.21 24.89
N ASN A 800 -53.21 43.38 25.66
CA ASN A 800 -53.07 44.04 26.97
C ASN A 800 -51.68 43.74 27.58
N LYS A 801 -50.95 44.82 27.86
CA LYS A 801 -50.58 45.51 29.10
C LYS A 801 -49.93 44.65 30.16
N ASP A 802 -48.81 44.91 30.70
CA ASP A 802 -48.14 45.91 31.53
C ASP A 802 -46.76 45.42 31.89
N ASP A 803 -45.75 46.02 32.16
CA ASP A 803 -45.19 47.20 32.71
C ASP A 803 -43.65 47.14 32.71
N GLU A 804 -43.05 48.16 32.26
CA GLU A 804 -42.12 49.10 32.85
C GLU A 804 -40.73 48.76 33.30
N LYS A 805 -39.85 49.58 32.80
CA LYS A 805 -38.65 50.26 33.42
C LYS A 805 -37.35 49.48 33.29
N LYS A 806 -36.25 50.03 32.80
CA LYS A 806 -35.63 51.34 32.63
C LYS A 806 -34.35 51.27 31.82
N LYS A 807 -34.18 52.12 30.84
CA LYS A 807 -33.17 53.18 30.64
C LYS A 807 -31.71 52.75 30.75
N LYS A 808 -30.81 53.10 29.88
CA LYS A 808 -30.46 54.29 29.02
C LYS A 808 -29.25 53.85 28.17
N SER A 809 -28.98 54.19 27.00
CA SER A 809 -28.73 55.40 26.17
C SER A 809 -27.44 55.06 25.41
N ALA A 810 -27.14 55.37 24.21
CA ALA A 810 -27.45 56.41 23.31
C ALA A 810 -26.92 56.11 21.91
N THR A 811 -27.63 56.56 20.94
CA THR A 811 -27.35 56.72 19.53
C THR A 811 -26.53 58.03 19.28
N PRO A 812 -26.10 58.45 18.08
CA PRO A 812 -26.48 58.06 16.72
C PRO A 812 -25.45 58.39 15.60
N GLN A 813 -25.82 57.98 14.36
CA GLN A 813 -25.65 58.72 13.08
C GLN A 813 -24.46 58.27 12.22
N LYS A 814 -24.46 58.19 10.88
CA LYS A 814 -25.45 58.52 9.81
C LYS A 814 -24.98 57.82 8.54
N GLN A 815 -25.92 57.39 7.72
CA GLN A 815 -25.81 57.17 6.26
C GLN A 815 -25.59 58.52 5.50
N PRO A 816 -25.32 58.58 4.15
CA PRO A 816 -26.06 57.92 3.08
C PRO A 816 -25.25 57.57 1.80
N ALA A 817 -25.71 56.58 1.07
CA ALA A 817 -26.23 56.52 -0.31
C ALA A 817 -25.45 57.19 -1.47
N ASN A 818 -25.17 56.44 -2.54
CA ASN A 818 -25.86 56.54 -3.83
C ASN A 818 -25.27 55.61 -4.90
N LYS A 819 -26.16 55.00 -5.60
CA LYS A 819 -26.04 54.39 -6.95
C LYS A 819 -26.10 55.55 -7.99
N PRO A 820 -26.01 55.38 -9.35
CA PRO A 820 -25.95 54.15 -10.18
C PRO A 820 -25.18 54.29 -11.52
N SER A 821 -25.30 53.18 -12.32
CA SER A 821 -25.41 53.10 -13.81
C SER A 821 -24.14 52.93 -14.63
N LYS A 822 -24.07 51.82 -15.33
CA LYS A 822 -24.42 51.48 -16.75
C LYS A 822 -23.31 51.54 -17.78
N GLU A 823 -23.24 50.40 -18.43
CA GLU A 823 -23.09 50.16 -19.89
C GLU A 823 -21.68 50.29 -20.52
N THR A 824 -21.21 49.32 -21.13
CA THR A 824 -21.29 48.68 -22.41
C THR A 824 -19.94 48.37 -23.03
N SER A 825 -19.87 47.13 -23.51
CA SER A 825 -19.37 46.68 -24.81
C SER A 825 -17.89 46.72 -25.18
N SER A 826 -17.46 45.57 -25.59
CA SER A 826 -16.79 45.18 -26.84
C SER A 826 -15.29 45.15 -26.93
N SER A 827 -14.86 43.95 -27.19
CA SER A 827 -13.99 43.50 -28.29
C SER A 827 -12.50 43.82 -28.35
N ALA A 828 -11.80 42.74 -28.47
CA ALA A 828 -10.76 42.46 -29.45
C ALA A 828 -9.32 42.93 -29.25
N SER A 829 -8.49 41.91 -29.11
CA SER A 829 -7.28 41.66 -29.92
C SER A 829 -5.99 42.41 -29.68
N LYS A 830 -4.96 41.53 -29.55
CA LYS A 830 -3.64 41.55 -30.15
C LYS A 830 -2.50 42.40 -29.53
N GLN A 831 -1.53 41.59 -29.17
CA GLN A 831 -0.12 41.66 -29.49
C GLN A 831 0.79 42.74 -28.98
N SER A 832 1.79 42.29 -28.25
CA SER A 832 3.20 42.38 -28.53
C SER A 832 4.04 43.50 -27.90
N THR A 833 5.06 43.03 -27.29
CA THR A 833 6.48 43.47 -27.31
C THR A 833 6.98 44.63 -26.48
N LYS A 834 7.98 44.24 -25.72
CA LYS A 834 9.26 44.90 -25.46
C LYS A 834 9.36 46.09 -24.51
N ALA A 835 10.02 45.85 -23.43
CA ALA A 835 11.41 46.15 -23.14
C ALA A 835 11.77 47.49 -22.47
N LYS A 836 12.62 47.30 -21.48
CA LYS A 836 13.68 48.21 -21.00
C LYS A 836 13.27 49.31 -20.03
N THR A 837 13.90 49.33 -18.97
CA THR A 837 15.15 49.61 -18.37
C THR A 837 15.05 50.53 -17.15
N SER A 838 15.84 50.19 -16.19
CA SER A 838 16.75 50.98 -15.35
C SER A 838 16.05 51.75 -14.23
N SER A 839 16.56 51.88 -13.08
CA SER A 839 17.84 51.67 -12.45
C SER A 839 17.75 52.20 -11.02
N LYS A 840 18.54 51.61 -10.13
CA LYS A 840 19.28 52.29 -9.05
C LYS A 840 18.44 52.95 -7.96
N ASP A 841 18.73 52.90 -6.72
CA ASP A 841 19.98 52.81 -6.01
C ASP A 841 19.72 52.36 -4.55
N LYS A 842 20.66 51.64 -4.03
CA LYS A 842 21.04 51.54 -2.63
C LYS A 842 21.69 52.87 -2.21
N PRO A 843 21.95 53.17 -0.94
CA PRO A 843 22.59 52.35 0.05
C PRO A 843 22.34 52.65 1.55
N LYS A 844 22.82 51.73 2.40
CA LYS A 844 23.65 51.83 3.64
C LYS A 844 23.26 52.88 4.71
N THR A 845 23.36 52.64 5.94
CA THR A 845 24.33 52.10 6.89
C THR A 845 23.82 52.22 8.32
N ALA A 846 24.09 51.24 9.11
CA ALA A 846 24.95 51.23 10.31
C ALA A 846 24.49 51.91 11.59
N SER A 847 24.43 51.08 12.58
CA SER A 847 25.21 51.07 13.83
C SER A 847 24.64 51.75 15.08
N LYS A 848 24.75 50.88 16.11
CA LYS A 848 25.21 51.20 17.48
C LYS A 848 24.28 52.01 18.39
N ASP A 849 23.99 51.58 19.47
CA ASP A 849 24.64 51.35 20.77
C ASP A 849 23.76 51.74 21.94
N LYS A 850 23.88 50.90 22.96
CA LYS A 850 23.90 51.27 24.43
C LYS A 850 22.60 51.79 25.08
N ALA A 851 22.17 51.08 25.99
CA ALA A 851 22.58 50.79 27.40
C ALA A 851 21.75 51.54 28.44
N LYS A 852 21.52 50.76 29.52
CA LYS A 852 21.27 51.25 30.90
C LYS A 852 19.90 51.80 31.23
N THR A 853 19.32 51.46 32.29
CA THR A 853 19.51 51.08 33.68
C THR A 853 18.17 51.17 34.35
N SER A 854 17.88 50.44 35.21
CA SER A 854 17.86 50.30 36.68
C SER A 854 16.43 50.32 37.15
N SER A 855 15.97 49.68 38.12
CA SER A 855 16.41 49.13 39.34
C SER A 855 15.19 48.88 40.24
N LYS A 856 15.40 47.95 41.12
CA LYS A 856 14.89 47.88 42.50
C LYS A 856 13.44 47.43 42.71
N ASP A 857 13.14 46.72 43.65
CA ASP A 857 13.80 46.04 44.78
C ASP A 857 12.75 45.21 45.52
N LYS A 858 13.27 44.22 46.16
CA LYS A 858 12.95 43.65 47.47
C LYS A 858 11.72 42.77 47.64
N ASP A 859 11.75 41.83 48.40
CA ASP A 859 12.67 41.15 49.28
C ASP A 859 12.03 39.89 49.89
N LYS A 860 12.90 39.00 50.24
CA LYS A 860 12.93 38.08 51.39
C LYS A 860 12.06 36.84 51.32
N ALA A 861 12.54 35.77 51.66
CA ALA A 861 13.75 35.15 52.20
C ALA A 861 13.43 33.80 52.81
N LYS A 862 14.40 32.94 52.69
CA LYS A 862 14.92 31.99 53.69
C LYS A 862 14.12 30.69 53.82
N THR A 863 14.71 29.57 53.93
CA THR A 863 16.09 29.05 54.20
C THR A 863 16.03 27.54 54.03
N SER A 864 17.01 27.01 53.49
CA SER A 864 18.14 26.20 53.94
C SER A 864 17.75 24.73 54.11
N SER A 865 18.52 23.74 53.85
CA SER A 865 19.93 23.50 53.63
C SER A 865 20.09 21.98 53.49
N LYS A 866 20.99 21.58 52.64
CA LYS A 866 22.12 20.68 52.87
C LYS A 866 21.82 19.33 53.54
N GLU A 867 22.41 18.28 53.25
CA GLU A 867 23.73 17.82 52.77
C GLU A 867 23.67 16.31 52.58
N LYS A 868 24.33 15.85 51.51
CA LYS A 868 25.44 14.89 51.47
C LYS A 868 25.39 13.56 52.20
N ALA A 869 25.64 12.61 51.37
CA ALA A 869 26.80 11.68 51.40
C ALA A 869 26.72 10.36 52.15
N SER A 870 27.05 9.40 51.39
CA SER A 870 28.03 8.33 51.61
C SER A 870 27.65 7.09 52.40
N SER A 871 27.83 6.03 51.71
CA SER A 871 28.72 4.91 52.00
C SER A 871 28.35 3.86 53.02
N GLN A 872 28.54 2.67 52.52
CA GLN A 872 29.13 1.53 53.20
C GLN A 872 28.31 0.66 54.15
N ASP A 873 28.09 -0.50 53.71
CA ASP A 873 28.80 -1.73 54.10
C ASP A 873 28.22 -2.58 55.24
N ARG A 874 28.30 -3.82 54.98
CA ARG A 874 28.43 -4.99 55.88
C ARG A 874 27.15 -5.75 56.26
N ARG A 875 27.13 -6.90 55.63
CA ARG A 875 27.58 -8.24 56.10
C ARG A 875 26.66 -8.99 57.08
N ASN A 876 26.56 -10.20 56.59
CA ASN A 876 26.51 -11.47 57.36
C ASN A 876 25.12 -11.86 57.88
N SER A 877 24.70 -12.99 57.72
CA SER A 877 25.15 -14.38 57.72
C SER A 877 23.96 -15.16 58.17
N THR A 878 23.65 -16.28 57.88
CA THR A 878 24.23 -17.59 57.85
C THR A 878 23.11 -18.63 57.77
N LYS A 879 23.40 -19.67 57.04
CA LYS A 879 23.20 -21.11 57.35
C LYS A 879 21.76 -21.60 57.51
N SER A 880 21.36 -22.69 57.04
CA SER A 880 21.99 -24.00 56.68
C SER A 880 20.89 -24.91 56.17
N ALA A 881 21.16 -25.67 55.27
CA ALA A 881 21.54 -27.08 55.21
C ALA A 881 20.36 -27.97 54.94
N SER A 882 20.51 -28.67 53.90
CA SER A 882 20.89 -30.08 53.68
C SER A 882 19.66 -30.93 53.36
N SER A 883 19.80 -31.59 52.34
CA SER A 883 20.19 -32.96 51.94
C SER A 883 18.91 -33.80 51.68
N THR A 884 18.81 -34.69 50.78
CA THR A 884 19.61 -35.71 50.15
C THR A 884 18.71 -36.48 49.19
N GLN A 885 19.23 -36.77 47.98
CA GLN A 885 19.32 -38.04 47.32
C GLN A 885 18.16 -39.07 47.44
N LYS A 886 17.67 -39.66 46.37
CA LYS A 886 18.20 -40.79 45.58
C LYS A 886 17.10 -41.37 44.69
N GLN A 887 17.43 -41.62 43.43
CA GLN A 887 17.43 -42.86 42.73
C GLN A 887 16.25 -43.82 42.97
N ALA A 888 15.64 -44.47 42.04
CA ALA A 888 16.10 -45.20 40.86
C ALA A 888 14.90 -45.80 40.12
N LYS A 889 15.12 -45.94 38.83
CA LYS A 889 15.06 -47.12 37.95
C LYS A 889 13.79 -47.96 37.84
N THR A 890 13.50 -48.16 36.55
CA THR A 890 13.12 -49.42 35.84
C THR A 890 11.62 -49.69 35.80
N SER A 891 11.02 -50.12 34.77
CA SER A 891 11.33 -50.79 33.53
C SER A 891 10.00 -51.26 32.92
N ASN A 892 10.01 -51.22 31.57
CA ASN A 892 9.39 -52.26 30.71
C ASN A 892 7.85 -52.46 30.74
N SER A 893 7.29 -52.33 29.64
CA SER A 893 7.19 -53.17 28.44
C SER A 893 5.74 -53.35 28.01
N SER A 894 5.57 -53.07 26.78
CA SER A 894 5.03 -53.95 25.73
C SER A 894 3.51 -53.99 25.52
N LYS A 895 3.25 -53.66 24.30
CA LYS A 895 2.47 -54.41 23.31
C LYS A 895 0.95 -54.34 23.28
N ASN A 896 0.59 -53.80 22.13
CA ASN A 896 -0.24 -54.41 21.09
C ASN A 896 -1.74 -54.06 21.08
N LYS A 897 -2.05 -53.44 20.01
CA LYS A 897 -2.83 -53.88 18.80
C LYS A 897 -4.32 -53.69 18.84
N LYS A 898 -4.68 -52.99 17.81
CA LYS A 898 -5.82 -53.20 16.92
C LYS A 898 -7.25 -53.03 17.51
N SER A 899 -7.94 -52.07 17.07
CA SER A 899 -8.74 -52.11 15.85
C SER A 899 -9.12 -50.71 15.45
#